data_4a96aa0c8b95bcc0d6ab78e87c87b3f2
#
_entry.id   4a96aa0c8b95bcc0d6ab78e87c87b3f2
#
_cell.length_a   1.000
_cell.length_b   1.000
_cell.length_c   1.000
_cell.angle_alpha   90.00
_cell.angle_beta   90.00
_cell.angle_gamma   90.00
#
_symmetry.space_group_name_H-M   'P 1'
#
loop_
_entity.id
_entity.type
_entity.pdbx_description
1 polymer ?
#
loop_
_entity_poly.entity_id
_entity_poly.type
_entity_poly.pdbx_seq_one_letter_code
_entity_poly.pdbx_strand_id
1 'polypeptide(L)'
;MKQYNAKDIRNIALAGHGGDGKTSLAEALLYMAGATDRLGSVPEGNTVCDFDPEETKRKISVSSAVAPFEYDGVKVNIIDTPGLFDFAGGFYEGVRAADAVIITLSAKSGVLVGTEKAWKLATAQKKAKAFYVSKMDLENADFNKVLAALKEKFGNAVCPAVIPVGDVYVDLITKKAFTFDAKGKSTKVDLPDDPMIEELEDAINEAIAEADDELMEKFFEGEEFTEEERFRGFEEGVAAGIIAPVYCGDSVTLRGIEMLLHEFKKIFPSAEEVASEVATDADGKEVKLNCTEDEPLAAYVFKTVADPFVGKLSFVKVISGALSAASAVTNSRTGNPERLGKLVLMHGKNQEPVDVVNAGDICAITKLADAETGDTLCDPKRVVSCAKTEFPYACYRMAMYPKGKTDDSKIAGALAKIMEEDATVAYENNAETKQQILAGLGEQHLDVVCSKLKAKFGVELGLEKPRVPYRETIRKKVKVQGKHKKQSGGHGQYGDVWIEFEPTDSEEMVFEEAVFGGSVPRNFFPAVEKGLREACKAGMLAGYPMVGVLGRLVDGSYHPVDSNDMSFQMAARLAYKAGIPQAGPAILEPIGSLKVIVPDDHTGDIIGDVNKRRGRVLGMNPVEGEDGYSEVEAEVPMSEMHDFTTSLRSSTQGRGSFTFAFDHYEELRDETLKQAVIEEAKQWMTEEKE
;
A
#
# COMPACT_ATOMS: atom_id res chain seq x y z
N MET A 1 -31.95 -6.40 6.86
CA MET A 1 -31.86 -7.17 5.58
C MET A 1 -32.23 -8.63 5.77
N LYS A 2 -32.71 -9.30 4.71
CA LYS A 2 -32.93 -10.77 4.73
C LYS A 2 -31.59 -11.50 4.74
N GLN A 3 -31.61 -12.78 5.11
CA GLN A 3 -30.49 -13.68 4.91
C GLN A 3 -30.51 -14.17 3.44
N TYR A 4 -29.38 -14.14 2.77
CA TYR A 4 -29.20 -14.52 1.37
C TYR A 4 -28.24 -15.71 1.24
N ASN A 5 -28.41 -16.51 0.21
CA ASN A 5 -27.51 -17.60 -0.13
C ASN A 5 -26.51 -17.10 -1.19
N ALA A 6 -25.38 -17.78 -1.35
CA ALA A 6 -24.30 -17.36 -2.24
C ALA A 6 -24.75 -17.04 -3.68
N LYS A 7 -25.69 -17.80 -4.24
CA LYS A 7 -26.27 -17.58 -5.58
C LYS A 7 -26.99 -16.23 -5.74
N ASP A 8 -27.50 -15.68 -4.64
CA ASP A 8 -28.27 -14.43 -4.63
C ASP A 8 -27.47 -13.23 -4.08
N ILE A 9 -26.14 -13.39 -3.95
CA ILE A 9 -25.22 -12.34 -3.46
C ILE A 9 -24.32 -11.89 -4.61
N ARG A 10 -24.08 -10.58 -4.68
CA ARG A 10 -23.14 -9.93 -5.61
C ARG A 10 -22.19 -9.02 -4.82
N ASN A 11 -20.90 -9.26 -4.86
CA ASN A 11 -19.88 -8.42 -4.22
C ASN A 11 -19.14 -7.63 -5.29
N ILE A 12 -19.39 -6.34 -5.37
CA ILE A 12 -18.93 -5.51 -6.48
C ILE A 12 -18.08 -4.35 -5.95
N ALA A 13 -16.82 -4.30 -6.34
CA ALA A 13 -15.97 -3.16 -6.06
C ALA A 13 -16.08 -2.09 -7.15
N LEU A 14 -16.20 -0.83 -6.75
CA LEU A 14 -16.08 0.32 -7.63
C LEU A 14 -14.63 0.79 -7.60
N ALA A 15 -13.94 0.69 -8.74
CA ALA A 15 -12.54 1.05 -8.91
C ALA A 15 -12.36 2.12 -10.00
N GLY A 16 -11.16 2.69 -10.14
CA GLY A 16 -10.84 3.70 -11.14
C GLY A 16 -10.11 4.91 -10.56
N HIS A 17 -9.85 5.92 -11.40
CA HIS A 17 -9.05 7.07 -11.00
C HIS A 17 -9.78 7.99 -10.02
N GLY A 18 -9.00 8.81 -9.28
CA GLY A 18 -9.56 9.83 -8.39
C GLY A 18 -10.41 10.84 -9.15
N GLY A 19 -11.65 11.06 -8.68
CA GLY A 19 -12.57 12.01 -9.34
C GLY A 19 -13.41 11.43 -10.47
N ASP A 20 -13.31 10.15 -10.84
CA ASP A 20 -14.11 9.52 -11.92
C ASP A 20 -15.56 9.20 -11.53
N GLY A 21 -15.97 9.47 -10.30
CA GLY A 21 -17.37 9.37 -9.89
C GLY A 21 -17.78 8.04 -9.26
N LYS A 22 -16.83 7.26 -8.71
CA LYS A 22 -17.11 5.99 -8.00
C LYS A 22 -18.12 6.14 -6.87
N THR A 23 -17.82 7.00 -5.92
CA THR A 23 -18.70 7.30 -4.79
C THR A 23 -20.05 7.86 -5.23
N SER A 24 -20.07 8.71 -6.27
CA SER A 24 -21.32 9.20 -6.85
C SER A 24 -22.14 8.07 -7.50
N LEU A 25 -21.47 7.09 -8.12
CA LEU A 25 -22.13 5.90 -8.66
C LEU A 25 -22.70 5.03 -7.52
N ALA A 26 -21.94 4.82 -6.43
CA ALA A 26 -22.43 4.12 -5.25
C ALA A 26 -23.72 4.77 -4.70
N GLU A 27 -23.72 6.09 -4.54
CA GLU A 27 -24.89 6.86 -4.06
C GLU A 27 -26.09 6.74 -4.99
N ALA A 28 -25.87 6.82 -6.31
CA ALA A 28 -26.94 6.67 -7.29
C ALA A 28 -27.55 5.26 -7.26
N LEU A 29 -26.74 4.21 -7.13
CA LEU A 29 -27.20 2.82 -7.01
C LEU A 29 -28.02 2.63 -5.74
N LEU A 30 -27.53 3.11 -4.58
CA LEU A 30 -28.22 3.04 -3.30
C LEU A 30 -29.57 3.76 -3.33
N TYR A 31 -29.61 4.94 -3.94
CA TYR A 31 -30.82 5.75 -4.07
C TYR A 31 -31.85 5.08 -4.98
N MET A 32 -31.42 4.64 -6.16
CA MET A 32 -32.30 4.00 -7.15
C MET A 32 -32.82 2.63 -6.67
N ALA A 33 -32.01 1.91 -5.88
CA ALA A 33 -32.45 0.65 -5.22
C ALA A 33 -33.37 0.89 -4.01
N GLY A 34 -33.58 2.16 -3.60
CA GLY A 34 -34.39 2.49 -2.43
C GLY A 34 -33.72 2.21 -1.09
N ALA A 35 -32.42 2.01 -1.05
CA ALA A 35 -31.65 1.81 0.18
C ALA A 35 -31.40 3.13 0.94
N THR A 36 -31.53 4.27 0.25
CA THR A 36 -31.47 5.62 0.84
C THR A 36 -32.65 6.46 0.36
N ASP A 37 -33.13 7.35 1.22
CA ASP A 37 -34.25 8.26 0.90
C ASP A 37 -33.81 9.50 0.10
N ARG A 38 -32.51 9.71 -0.03
CA ARG A 38 -31.92 10.86 -0.73
C ARG A 38 -30.70 10.43 -1.52
N LEU A 39 -30.44 11.11 -2.61
CA LEU A 39 -29.18 11.00 -3.36
C LEU A 39 -28.09 11.77 -2.60
N GLY A 40 -27.04 11.06 -2.16
CA GLY A 40 -25.88 11.66 -1.52
C GLY A 40 -25.00 12.40 -2.53
N SER A 41 -24.22 13.36 -2.06
CA SER A 41 -23.34 14.22 -2.87
C SER A 41 -21.99 14.40 -2.22
N VAL A 42 -20.91 14.06 -2.92
CA VAL A 42 -19.53 14.23 -2.42
C VAL A 42 -19.22 15.71 -2.12
N PRO A 43 -19.56 16.70 -2.97
CA PRO A 43 -19.39 18.11 -2.65
C PRO A 43 -20.10 18.56 -1.36
N GLU A 44 -21.28 17.99 -1.06
CA GLU A 44 -22.01 18.31 0.16
C GLU A 44 -21.49 17.54 1.39
N GLY A 45 -20.71 16.45 1.19
CA GLY A 45 -20.15 15.63 2.26
C GLY A 45 -21.21 14.85 3.03
N ASN A 46 -22.24 14.37 2.32
CA ASN A 46 -23.40 13.69 2.91
C ASN A 46 -23.64 12.30 2.30
N THR A 47 -22.62 11.73 1.68
CA THR A 47 -22.65 10.39 1.10
C THR A 47 -22.63 9.29 2.18
N VAL A 48 -23.08 8.10 1.83
CA VAL A 48 -23.05 6.91 2.71
C VAL A 48 -21.62 6.38 2.84
N CYS A 49 -20.85 6.40 1.73
CA CYS A 49 -19.53 5.78 1.69
C CYS A 49 -18.42 6.66 2.27
N ASP A 50 -18.42 7.97 1.98
CA ASP A 50 -17.44 8.92 2.52
C ASP A 50 -17.94 9.50 3.85
N PHE A 51 -17.83 8.77 4.93
CA PHE A 51 -18.33 9.15 6.26
C PHE A 51 -17.23 9.51 7.27
N ASP A 52 -15.96 9.21 6.98
CA ASP A 52 -14.84 9.65 7.81
C ASP A 52 -14.71 11.19 7.77
N PRO A 53 -14.45 11.85 8.90
CA PRO A 53 -14.25 13.31 8.93
C PRO A 53 -13.18 13.82 7.94
N GLU A 54 -12.13 13.04 7.67
CA GLU A 54 -11.12 13.41 6.68
C GLU A 54 -11.65 13.30 5.25
N GLU A 55 -12.51 12.32 4.94
CA GLU A 55 -13.18 12.19 3.64
C GLU A 55 -14.13 13.36 3.38
N THR A 56 -15.00 13.64 4.34
CA THR A 56 -15.96 14.75 4.22
C THR A 56 -15.29 16.12 4.13
N LYS A 57 -14.17 16.34 4.85
CA LYS A 57 -13.39 17.56 4.80
C LYS A 57 -12.64 17.74 3.48
N ARG A 58 -12.02 16.68 2.97
CA ARG A 58 -11.18 16.68 1.77
C ARG A 58 -11.98 16.47 0.48
N LYS A 59 -13.21 15.98 0.58
CA LYS A 59 -14.07 15.58 -0.55
C LYS A 59 -13.45 14.47 -1.43
N ILE A 60 -12.77 13.55 -0.77
CA ILE A 60 -12.12 12.38 -1.37
C ILE A 60 -12.29 11.17 -0.46
N SER A 61 -12.41 9.99 -1.03
CA SER A 61 -12.38 8.73 -0.29
C SER A 61 -10.95 8.41 0.16
N VAL A 62 -10.74 8.09 1.42
CA VAL A 62 -9.43 7.70 1.99
C VAL A 62 -9.39 6.25 2.42
N SER A 63 -10.53 5.57 2.48
CA SER A 63 -10.69 4.18 2.92
C SER A 63 -11.77 3.50 2.09
N SER A 64 -11.74 2.16 1.98
CA SER A 64 -12.83 1.41 1.36
C SER A 64 -14.09 1.45 2.24
N ALA A 65 -15.28 1.52 1.64
CA ALA A 65 -16.56 1.48 2.34
C ALA A 65 -17.46 0.42 1.74
N VAL A 66 -18.22 -0.29 2.61
CA VAL A 66 -19.22 -1.30 2.20
C VAL A 66 -20.59 -0.72 2.38
N ALA A 67 -21.42 -0.80 1.32
CA ALA A 67 -22.79 -0.33 1.31
C ALA A 67 -23.71 -1.38 0.63
N PRO A 68 -24.33 -2.28 1.39
CA PRO A 68 -25.22 -3.29 0.84
C PRO A 68 -26.60 -2.71 0.50
N PHE A 69 -27.23 -3.27 -0.53
CA PHE A 69 -28.63 -3.05 -0.84
C PHE A 69 -29.30 -4.31 -1.42
N GLU A 70 -30.62 -4.31 -1.43
CA GLU A 70 -31.44 -5.37 -2.02
C GLU A 70 -32.08 -4.87 -3.30
N TYR A 71 -31.98 -5.62 -4.39
CA TYR A 71 -32.60 -5.28 -5.66
C TYR A 71 -33.03 -6.54 -6.42
N ASP A 72 -34.26 -6.59 -6.88
CA ASP A 72 -34.84 -7.72 -7.65
C ASP A 72 -34.52 -9.12 -7.09
N GLY A 73 -34.54 -9.25 -5.76
CA GLY A 73 -34.34 -10.52 -5.07
C GLY A 73 -32.89 -10.90 -4.79
N VAL A 74 -31.90 -10.11 -5.24
CA VAL A 74 -30.50 -10.28 -4.92
C VAL A 74 -30.02 -9.23 -3.92
N LYS A 75 -29.02 -9.60 -3.13
CA LYS A 75 -28.24 -8.70 -2.26
C LYS A 75 -26.99 -8.27 -3.00
N VAL A 76 -26.77 -6.98 -3.12
CA VAL A 76 -25.56 -6.41 -3.69
C VAL A 76 -24.77 -5.73 -2.60
N ASN A 77 -23.53 -6.14 -2.39
CA ASN A 77 -22.56 -5.46 -1.55
C ASN A 77 -21.69 -4.58 -2.44
N ILE A 78 -21.99 -3.29 -2.51
CA ILE A 78 -21.09 -2.33 -3.17
C ILE A 78 -19.93 -2.02 -2.23
N ILE A 79 -18.72 -2.10 -2.76
CA ILE A 79 -17.49 -1.74 -2.08
C ILE A 79 -16.89 -0.53 -2.82
N ASP A 80 -17.16 0.66 -2.28
CA ASP A 80 -16.56 1.89 -2.81
C ASP A 80 -15.09 1.97 -2.41
N THR A 81 -14.19 2.23 -3.36
CA THR A 81 -12.74 2.25 -3.11
C THR A 81 -12.12 3.60 -3.42
N PRO A 82 -11.06 3.99 -2.67
CA PRO A 82 -10.31 5.20 -2.97
C PRO A 82 -9.70 5.17 -4.37
N GLY A 83 -9.71 6.30 -5.06
CA GLY A 83 -9.13 6.43 -6.39
C GLY A 83 -7.76 7.13 -6.42
N LEU A 84 -7.32 7.72 -5.32
CA LEU A 84 -6.00 8.33 -5.21
C LEU A 84 -4.96 7.29 -4.78
N PHE A 85 -3.78 7.34 -5.38
CA PHE A 85 -2.69 6.37 -5.14
C PHE A 85 -2.17 6.40 -3.71
N ASP A 86 -2.31 7.52 -3.03
CA ASP A 86 -1.97 7.67 -1.61
C ASP A 86 -2.83 6.80 -0.69
N PHE A 87 -4.01 6.37 -1.15
CA PHE A 87 -4.95 5.54 -0.41
C PHE A 87 -5.18 4.18 -1.06
N ALA A 88 -4.20 3.70 -1.81
CA ALA A 88 -4.32 2.43 -2.54
C ALA A 88 -4.57 1.22 -1.62
N GLY A 89 -4.24 1.28 -0.32
CA GLY A 89 -4.58 0.23 0.63
C GLY A 89 -6.06 -0.15 0.58
N GLY A 90 -6.96 0.82 0.67
CA GLY A 90 -8.41 0.60 0.57
C GLY A 90 -8.88 0.06 -0.78
N PHE A 91 -8.19 0.40 -1.87
CA PHE A 91 -8.47 -0.17 -3.19
C PHE A 91 -8.11 -1.67 -3.24
N TYR A 92 -6.95 -2.07 -2.70
CA TYR A 92 -6.57 -3.49 -2.62
C TYR A 92 -7.50 -4.30 -1.72
N GLU A 93 -7.92 -3.75 -0.57
CA GLU A 93 -8.92 -4.36 0.31
C GLU A 93 -10.24 -4.62 -0.42
N GLY A 94 -10.76 -3.60 -1.12
CA GLY A 94 -12.04 -3.68 -1.81
C GLY A 94 -12.03 -4.68 -2.95
N VAL A 95 -11.00 -4.71 -3.79
CA VAL A 95 -10.88 -5.67 -4.90
C VAL A 95 -10.72 -7.10 -4.36
N ARG A 96 -9.99 -7.29 -3.26
CA ARG A 96 -9.83 -8.61 -2.63
C ARG A 96 -11.17 -9.17 -2.13
N ALA A 97 -12.02 -8.33 -1.57
CA ALA A 97 -13.34 -8.74 -1.05
C ALA A 97 -14.38 -8.95 -2.16
N ALA A 98 -14.25 -8.28 -3.29
CA ALA A 98 -15.21 -8.32 -4.40
C ALA A 98 -15.13 -9.62 -5.21
N ASP A 99 -16.21 -9.93 -5.93
CA ASP A 99 -16.31 -10.97 -6.95
C ASP A 99 -16.21 -10.38 -8.36
N ALA A 100 -16.68 -9.14 -8.52
CA ALA A 100 -16.57 -8.37 -9.73
C ALA A 100 -16.09 -6.94 -9.45
N VAL A 101 -15.49 -6.30 -10.46
CA VAL A 101 -14.96 -4.93 -10.37
C VAL A 101 -15.58 -4.08 -11.47
N ILE A 102 -16.29 -3.01 -11.10
CA ILE A 102 -16.71 -1.98 -12.03
C ILE A 102 -15.66 -0.88 -12.05
N ILE A 103 -15.00 -0.74 -13.19
CA ILE A 103 -13.98 0.28 -13.42
C ILE A 103 -14.66 1.54 -13.93
N THR A 104 -14.82 2.51 -13.06
CA THR A 104 -15.45 3.79 -13.37
C THR A 104 -14.46 4.74 -14.02
N LEU A 105 -14.83 5.36 -15.14
CA LEU A 105 -14.04 6.37 -15.82
C LEU A 105 -14.96 7.48 -16.37
N SER A 106 -14.43 8.70 -16.47
CA SER A 106 -15.23 9.85 -16.92
C SER A 106 -15.29 9.93 -18.43
N ALA A 107 -16.47 10.18 -18.99
CA ALA A 107 -16.69 10.42 -20.43
C ALA A 107 -15.85 11.60 -20.98
N LYS A 108 -15.42 12.51 -20.12
CA LYS A 108 -14.57 13.65 -20.47
C LYS A 108 -13.07 13.33 -20.43
N SER A 109 -12.62 12.62 -19.39
CA SER A 109 -11.19 12.36 -19.15
C SER A 109 -10.70 11.10 -19.85
N GLY A 110 -11.58 10.14 -20.12
CA GLY A 110 -11.23 8.86 -20.73
C GLY A 110 -10.40 7.96 -19.84
N VAL A 111 -9.55 7.15 -20.45
CA VAL A 111 -8.67 6.19 -19.76
C VAL A 111 -7.54 6.93 -19.05
N LEU A 112 -7.47 6.77 -17.74
CA LEU A 112 -6.44 7.33 -16.86
C LEU A 112 -5.68 6.22 -16.15
N VAL A 113 -4.57 6.56 -15.50
CA VAL A 113 -3.71 5.58 -14.79
C VAL A 113 -4.48 4.77 -13.73
N GLY A 114 -5.46 5.36 -13.05
CA GLY A 114 -6.31 4.63 -12.11
C GLY A 114 -7.16 3.56 -12.80
N THR A 115 -7.61 3.79 -14.04
CA THR A 115 -8.31 2.81 -14.88
C THR A 115 -7.38 1.62 -15.21
N GLU A 116 -6.14 1.92 -15.65
CA GLU A 116 -5.12 0.91 -15.95
C GLU A 116 -4.77 0.04 -14.73
N LYS A 117 -4.54 0.67 -13.56
CA LYS A 117 -4.25 -0.03 -12.31
C LYS A 117 -5.44 -0.89 -11.82
N ALA A 118 -6.66 -0.39 -11.98
CA ALA A 118 -7.85 -1.16 -11.64
C ALA A 118 -8.00 -2.41 -12.52
N TRP A 119 -7.79 -2.26 -13.81
CA TRP A 119 -7.78 -3.38 -14.76
C TRP A 119 -6.70 -4.41 -14.40
N LYS A 120 -5.47 -3.96 -14.18
CA LYS A 120 -4.33 -4.83 -13.84
C LYS A 120 -4.60 -5.64 -12.55
N LEU A 121 -5.04 -4.98 -11.47
CA LEU A 121 -5.32 -5.64 -10.20
C LEU A 121 -6.48 -6.63 -10.32
N ALA A 122 -7.59 -6.24 -10.98
CA ALA A 122 -8.74 -7.11 -11.19
C ALA A 122 -8.37 -8.35 -12.02
N THR A 123 -7.53 -8.18 -13.05
CA THR A 123 -7.03 -9.28 -13.88
C THR A 123 -6.11 -10.22 -13.08
N ALA A 124 -5.16 -9.67 -12.31
CA ALA A 124 -4.24 -10.47 -11.47
C ALA A 124 -5.01 -11.29 -10.42
N GLN A 125 -6.12 -10.76 -9.90
CA GLN A 125 -6.99 -11.45 -8.96
C GLN A 125 -8.12 -12.25 -9.63
N LYS A 126 -8.11 -12.38 -10.96
CA LYS A 126 -9.10 -13.15 -11.76
C LYS A 126 -10.54 -12.73 -11.48
N LYS A 127 -10.79 -11.44 -11.29
CA LYS A 127 -12.14 -10.90 -11.06
C LYS A 127 -12.86 -10.66 -12.38
N ALA A 128 -14.18 -10.87 -12.41
CA ALA A 128 -15.03 -10.34 -13.45
C ALA A 128 -14.88 -8.81 -13.52
N LYS A 129 -14.86 -8.23 -14.71
CA LYS A 129 -14.60 -6.81 -14.93
C LYS A 129 -15.65 -6.17 -15.80
N ALA A 130 -16.03 -4.95 -15.48
CA ALA A 130 -16.86 -4.11 -16.31
C ALA A 130 -16.35 -2.67 -16.30
N PHE A 131 -16.62 -1.90 -17.32
CA PHE A 131 -16.39 -0.47 -17.36
C PHE A 131 -17.70 0.30 -17.20
N TYR A 132 -17.65 1.40 -16.47
CA TYR A 132 -18.75 2.34 -16.38
C TYR A 132 -18.29 3.74 -16.77
N VAL A 133 -18.74 4.20 -17.94
CA VAL A 133 -18.44 5.55 -18.44
C VAL A 133 -19.42 6.53 -17.79
N SER A 134 -18.91 7.25 -16.80
CA SER A 134 -19.64 8.19 -15.96
C SER A 134 -19.66 9.61 -16.54
N LYS A 135 -20.47 10.49 -15.94
CA LYS A 135 -20.48 11.94 -16.25
C LYS A 135 -20.83 12.23 -17.72
N MET A 136 -21.81 11.51 -18.22
CA MET A 136 -22.33 11.68 -19.58
C MET A 136 -23.06 13.02 -19.79
N ASP A 137 -23.40 13.73 -18.70
CA ASP A 137 -24.05 15.04 -18.69
C ASP A 137 -23.10 16.22 -18.92
N LEU A 138 -21.77 15.98 -18.81
CA LEU A 138 -20.79 17.04 -18.93
C LEU A 138 -20.64 17.55 -20.38
N GLU A 139 -20.44 18.84 -20.52
CA GLU A 139 -20.00 19.43 -21.77
C GLU A 139 -18.67 18.80 -22.21
N ASN A 140 -18.59 18.36 -23.47
CA ASN A 140 -17.48 17.60 -24.03
C ASN A 140 -17.33 16.14 -23.51
N ALA A 141 -18.41 15.54 -23.01
CA ALA A 141 -18.48 14.08 -22.83
C ALA A 141 -18.52 13.42 -24.22
N ASP A 142 -17.67 12.42 -24.45
CA ASP A 142 -17.57 11.69 -25.71
C ASP A 142 -17.41 10.19 -25.46
N PHE A 143 -18.51 9.47 -25.48
CA PHE A 143 -18.54 8.03 -25.27
C PHE A 143 -17.73 7.27 -26.33
N ASN A 144 -17.85 7.64 -27.58
CA ASN A 144 -17.21 6.93 -28.70
C ASN A 144 -15.67 7.03 -28.60
N LYS A 145 -15.18 8.22 -28.28
CA LYS A 145 -13.74 8.43 -28.02
C LYS A 145 -13.24 7.58 -26.84
N VAL A 146 -14.02 7.51 -25.77
CA VAL A 146 -13.66 6.68 -24.59
C VAL A 146 -13.69 5.21 -24.95
N LEU A 147 -14.71 4.73 -25.65
CA LEU A 147 -14.80 3.34 -26.09
C LEU A 147 -13.63 2.94 -27.00
N ALA A 148 -13.25 3.80 -27.95
CA ALA A 148 -12.09 3.59 -28.80
C ALA A 148 -10.78 3.49 -27.98
N ALA A 149 -10.58 4.38 -27.00
CA ALA A 149 -9.42 4.34 -26.10
C ALA A 149 -9.40 3.09 -25.20
N LEU A 150 -10.55 2.62 -24.73
CA LEU A 150 -10.66 1.36 -23.98
C LEU A 150 -10.27 0.17 -24.86
N LYS A 151 -10.77 0.08 -26.10
CA LYS A 151 -10.43 -0.98 -27.05
C LYS A 151 -8.94 -0.98 -27.41
N GLU A 152 -8.37 0.21 -27.66
CA GLU A 152 -6.94 0.36 -27.93
C GLU A 152 -6.07 -0.14 -26.78
N LYS A 153 -6.48 0.16 -25.53
CA LYS A 153 -5.66 -0.16 -24.33
C LYS A 153 -5.86 -1.57 -23.82
N PHE A 154 -7.08 -2.11 -23.86
CA PHE A 154 -7.45 -3.37 -23.22
C PHE A 154 -7.89 -4.46 -24.20
N GLY A 155 -7.89 -4.14 -25.51
CA GLY A 155 -8.11 -5.10 -26.57
C GLY A 155 -9.56 -5.58 -26.73
N ASN A 156 -9.72 -6.78 -27.27
CA ASN A 156 -11.01 -7.38 -27.66
C ASN A 156 -11.93 -7.69 -26.48
N ALA A 157 -11.39 -7.81 -25.27
CA ALA A 157 -12.21 -7.99 -24.06
C ALA A 157 -13.23 -6.86 -23.85
N VAL A 158 -12.97 -5.65 -24.38
CA VAL A 158 -13.83 -4.48 -24.22
C VAL A 158 -15.05 -4.58 -25.13
N CYS A 159 -16.21 -4.83 -24.53
CA CYS A 159 -17.46 -5.09 -25.23
C CYS A 159 -18.53 -4.06 -24.83
N PRO A 160 -19.03 -3.19 -25.72
CA PRO A 160 -20.05 -2.20 -25.38
C PRO A 160 -21.40 -2.89 -25.12
N ALA A 161 -21.90 -2.84 -23.89
CA ALA A 161 -23.18 -3.41 -23.50
C ALA A 161 -24.33 -2.37 -23.61
N VAL A 162 -24.05 -1.14 -23.14
CA VAL A 162 -25.02 -0.03 -23.21
C VAL A 162 -24.36 1.18 -23.84
N ILE A 163 -24.96 1.71 -24.89
CA ILE A 163 -24.45 2.87 -25.63
C ILE A 163 -25.45 4.03 -25.65
N PRO A 164 -24.99 5.29 -25.64
CA PRO A 164 -25.83 6.46 -25.83
C PRO A 164 -26.00 6.78 -27.34
N VAL A 165 -27.24 6.94 -27.80
CA VAL A 165 -27.58 7.43 -29.14
C VAL A 165 -28.45 8.67 -28.96
N GLY A 166 -27.84 9.84 -28.93
CA GLY A 166 -28.52 11.08 -28.53
C GLY A 166 -29.04 11.03 -27.10
N ASP A 167 -30.34 11.20 -26.87
CA ASP A 167 -30.96 11.09 -25.53
C ASP A 167 -31.45 9.67 -25.20
N VAL A 168 -31.26 8.71 -26.12
CA VAL A 168 -31.66 7.31 -25.97
C VAL A 168 -30.47 6.47 -25.56
N TYR A 169 -30.64 5.54 -24.63
CA TYR A 169 -29.65 4.53 -24.28
C TYR A 169 -30.07 3.18 -24.85
N VAL A 170 -29.19 2.54 -25.58
CA VAL A 170 -29.44 1.28 -26.27
C VAL A 170 -28.69 0.15 -25.53
N ASP A 171 -29.41 -0.84 -25.06
CA ASP A 171 -28.90 -2.11 -24.62
C ASP A 171 -28.69 -3.00 -25.85
N LEU A 172 -27.44 -3.22 -26.18
CA LEU A 172 -27.04 -3.99 -27.37
C LEU A 172 -27.19 -5.49 -27.20
N ILE A 173 -27.25 -5.99 -25.95
CA ILE A 173 -27.43 -7.43 -25.66
C ILE A 173 -28.86 -7.83 -25.95
N THR A 174 -29.84 -7.04 -25.45
CA THR A 174 -31.27 -7.32 -25.58
C THR A 174 -31.91 -6.60 -26.76
N LYS A 175 -31.18 -5.76 -27.50
CA LYS A 175 -31.66 -4.90 -28.60
C LYS A 175 -32.86 -4.05 -28.19
N LYS A 176 -32.78 -3.43 -27.00
CA LYS A 176 -33.83 -2.56 -26.46
C LYS A 176 -33.30 -1.16 -26.23
N ALA A 177 -34.15 -0.16 -26.48
CA ALA A 177 -33.81 1.23 -26.31
C ALA A 177 -34.66 1.89 -25.21
N PHE A 178 -34.03 2.81 -24.45
CA PHE A 178 -34.65 3.45 -23.30
C PHE A 178 -34.37 4.95 -23.24
N THR A 179 -35.36 5.70 -22.77
CA THR A 179 -35.21 7.09 -22.30
C THR A 179 -35.46 7.15 -20.80
N PHE A 180 -35.06 8.23 -20.16
CA PHE A 180 -35.18 8.37 -18.71
C PHE A 180 -35.94 9.64 -18.32
N ASP A 181 -36.75 9.54 -17.28
CA ASP A 181 -37.39 10.70 -16.65
C ASP A 181 -36.39 11.43 -15.71
N ALA A 182 -36.85 12.52 -15.08
CA ALA A 182 -36.05 13.31 -14.16
C ALA A 182 -35.68 12.57 -12.87
N LYS A 183 -36.23 11.39 -12.63
CA LYS A 183 -35.90 10.50 -11.49
C LYS A 183 -35.05 9.29 -11.90
N GLY A 184 -34.58 9.28 -13.15
CA GLY A 184 -33.79 8.18 -13.70
C GLY A 184 -34.56 6.91 -14.04
N LYS A 185 -35.93 6.96 -14.03
CA LYS A 185 -36.75 5.81 -14.38
C LYS A 185 -36.79 5.61 -15.87
N SER A 186 -36.47 4.40 -16.31
CA SER A 186 -36.42 4.05 -17.73
C SER A 186 -37.81 3.89 -18.34
N THR A 187 -37.95 4.27 -19.60
CA THR A 187 -39.12 4.01 -20.45
C THR A 187 -38.63 3.44 -21.77
N LYS A 188 -39.13 2.27 -22.14
CA LYS A 188 -38.77 1.64 -23.41
C LYS A 188 -39.30 2.46 -24.60
N VAL A 189 -38.43 2.66 -25.58
CA VAL A 189 -38.74 3.34 -26.85
C VAL A 189 -38.34 2.45 -28.03
N ASP A 190 -38.70 2.89 -29.25
CA ASP A 190 -38.25 2.19 -30.45
C ASP A 190 -36.74 2.33 -30.62
N LEU A 191 -36.10 1.30 -31.21
CA LEU A 191 -34.66 1.28 -31.46
C LEU A 191 -34.34 2.36 -32.53
N PRO A 192 -33.35 3.24 -32.25
CA PRO A 192 -32.92 4.24 -33.22
C PRO A 192 -32.31 3.55 -34.46
N ASP A 193 -32.53 4.16 -35.62
CA ASP A 193 -31.84 3.76 -36.85
C ASP A 193 -30.47 4.43 -36.93
N ASP A 194 -29.46 3.77 -36.34
CA ASP A 194 -28.08 4.26 -36.27
C ASP A 194 -27.11 3.13 -36.70
N PRO A 195 -26.27 3.35 -37.74
CA PRO A 195 -25.33 2.34 -38.23
C PRO A 195 -24.34 1.81 -37.16
N MET A 196 -24.05 2.62 -36.13
CA MET A 196 -23.17 2.22 -35.01
C MET A 196 -23.74 1.01 -34.25
N ILE A 197 -25.07 0.86 -34.19
CA ILE A 197 -25.71 -0.26 -33.50
C ILE A 197 -25.34 -1.59 -34.16
N GLU A 198 -25.45 -1.65 -35.51
CA GLU A 198 -25.10 -2.85 -36.27
C GLU A 198 -23.61 -3.17 -36.17
N GLU A 199 -22.72 -2.15 -36.31
CA GLU A 199 -21.27 -2.33 -36.19
C GLU A 199 -20.86 -2.88 -34.84
N LEU A 200 -21.42 -2.35 -33.74
CA LEU A 200 -21.10 -2.79 -32.38
C LEU A 200 -21.75 -4.12 -32.02
N GLU A 201 -22.87 -4.48 -32.65
CA GLU A 201 -23.50 -5.79 -32.50
C GLU A 201 -22.59 -6.92 -33.05
N ASP A 202 -21.98 -6.70 -34.19
CA ASP A 202 -21.01 -7.66 -34.74
C ASP A 202 -19.84 -7.88 -33.80
N ALA A 203 -19.31 -6.81 -33.17
CA ALA A 203 -18.25 -6.90 -32.19
C ALA A 203 -18.67 -7.67 -30.90
N ILE A 204 -19.95 -7.55 -30.50
CA ILE A 204 -20.48 -8.34 -29.36
C ILE A 204 -20.56 -9.83 -29.72
N ASN A 205 -21.05 -10.15 -30.92
CA ASN A 205 -21.16 -11.54 -31.39
C ASN A 205 -19.77 -12.20 -31.49
N GLU A 206 -18.77 -11.46 -31.96
CA GLU A 206 -17.36 -11.94 -31.95
C GLU A 206 -16.84 -12.23 -30.53
N ALA A 207 -17.06 -11.29 -29.59
CA ALA A 207 -16.65 -11.49 -28.20
C ALA A 207 -17.38 -12.66 -27.51
N ILE A 208 -18.65 -12.87 -27.81
CA ILE A 208 -19.43 -14.03 -27.33
C ILE A 208 -18.87 -15.33 -27.91
N ALA A 209 -18.55 -15.34 -29.19
CA ALA A 209 -17.95 -16.50 -29.85
C ALA A 209 -16.59 -16.89 -29.24
N GLU A 210 -15.77 -15.91 -28.86
CA GLU A 210 -14.48 -16.17 -28.19
C GLU A 210 -14.63 -16.82 -26.79
N ALA A 211 -15.80 -16.70 -26.17
CA ALA A 211 -16.06 -17.20 -24.82
C ALA A 211 -16.59 -18.64 -24.76
N ASP A 212 -17.16 -19.18 -25.86
CA ASP A 212 -17.82 -20.49 -25.92
C ASP A 212 -17.50 -21.20 -27.24
N ASP A 213 -16.91 -22.41 -27.18
CA ASP A 213 -16.50 -23.18 -28.35
C ASP A 213 -17.67 -23.53 -29.29
N GLU A 214 -18.89 -23.80 -28.78
CA GLU A 214 -20.07 -24.09 -29.61
C GLU A 214 -20.55 -22.84 -30.35
N LEU A 215 -20.51 -21.68 -29.68
CA LEU A 215 -20.87 -20.39 -30.30
C LEU A 215 -19.80 -19.93 -31.29
N MET A 216 -18.54 -20.30 -31.07
CA MET A 216 -17.47 -20.03 -32.03
C MET A 216 -17.67 -20.80 -33.34
N GLU A 217 -18.08 -22.09 -33.28
CA GLU A 217 -18.39 -22.88 -34.48
C GLU A 217 -19.53 -22.26 -35.26
N LYS A 218 -20.64 -21.88 -34.59
CA LYS A 218 -21.78 -21.19 -35.23
C LYS A 218 -21.39 -19.87 -35.88
N PHE A 219 -20.55 -19.08 -35.19
CA PHE A 219 -20.10 -17.80 -35.73
C PHE A 219 -19.29 -17.97 -37.04
N PHE A 220 -18.40 -18.95 -37.09
CA PHE A 220 -17.65 -19.27 -38.31
C PHE A 220 -18.51 -19.85 -39.44
N GLU A 221 -19.60 -20.54 -39.11
CA GLU A 221 -20.58 -21.04 -40.09
C GLU A 221 -21.51 -19.94 -40.62
N GLY A 222 -21.46 -18.75 -40.00
CA GLY A 222 -22.29 -17.60 -40.35
C GLY A 222 -23.75 -17.75 -39.87
N GLU A 223 -23.96 -18.56 -38.83
CA GLU A 223 -25.27 -18.71 -38.19
C GLU A 223 -25.52 -17.60 -37.18
N GLU A 224 -26.73 -17.05 -37.12
CA GLU A 224 -27.14 -16.07 -36.15
C GLU A 224 -27.35 -16.75 -34.77
N PHE A 225 -26.88 -16.07 -33.71
CA PHE A 225 -27.15 -16.51 -32.33
C PHE A 225 -28.61 -16.20 -31.94
N THR A 226 -29.24 -17.13 -31.28
CA THR A 226 -30.52 -16.86 -30.60
C THR A 226 -30.34 -15.87 -29.44
N GLU A 227 -31.41 -15.22 -28.98
CA GLU A 227 -31.38 -14.29 -27.84
C GLU A 227 -30.86 -15.01 -26.57
N GLU A 228 -31.23 -16.29 -26.37
CA GLU A 228 -30.78 -17.11 -25.25
C GLU A 228 -29.28 -17.45 -25.32
N GLU A 229 -28.77 -17.80 -26.48
CA GLU A 229 -27.35 -18.09 -26.72
C GLU A 229 -26.47 -16.85 -26.51
N ARG A 230 -26.90 -15.71 -27.06
CA ARG A 230 -26.20 -14.45 -26.86
C ARG A 230 -26.11 -14.08 -25.40
N PHE A 231 -27.21 -14.20 -24.66
CA PHE A 231 -27.26 -13.88 -23.25
C PHE A 231 -26.34 -14.79 -22.44
N ARG A 232 -26.44 -16.12 -22.63
CA ARG A 232 -25.63 -17.12 -21.97
C ARG A 232 -24.14 -16.91 -22.23
N GLY A 233 -23.73 -16.81 -23.49
CA GLY A 233 -22.33 -16.63 -23.87
C GLY A 233 -21.74 -15.32 -23.34
N PHE A 234 -22.55 -14.25 -23.29
CA PHE A 234 -22.13 -12.98 -22.70
C PHE A 234 -21.93 -13.10 -21.18
N GLU A 235 -22.88 -13.72 -20.46
CA GLU A 235 -22.80 -13.94 -19.00
C GLU A 235 -21.57 -14.82 -18.64
N GLU A 236 -21.39 -15.95 -19.31
CA GLU A 236 -20.24 -16.85 -19.11
C GLU A 236 -18.92 -16.17 -19.44
N GLY A 237 -18.86 -15.38 -20.51
CA GLY A 237 -17.68 -14.58 -20.88
C GLY A 237 -17.31 -13.52 -19.85
N VAL A 238 -18.31 -12.87 -19.25
CA VAL A 238 -18.08 -11.90 -18.15
C VAL A 238 -17.61 -12.61 -16.89
N ALA A 239 -18.25 -13.71 -16.51
CA ALA A 239 -17.87 -14.49 -15.33
C ALA A 239 -16.44 -15.04 -15.44
N ALA A 240 -16.04 -15.49 -16.64
CA ALA A 240 -14.69 -15.95 -16.95
C ALA A 240 -13.65 -14.80 -17.06
N GLY A 241 -14.09 -13.53 -17.09
CA GLY A 241 -13.24 -12.37 -17.27
C GLY A 241 -12.70 -12.17 -18.69
N ILE A 242 -13.25 -12.90 -19.67
CA ILE A 242 -12.95 -12.79 -21.12
C ILE A 242 -13.62 -11.54 -21.68
N ILE A 243 -14.88 -11.32 -21.33
CA ILE A 243 -15.67 -10.13 -21.71
C ILE A 243 -15.66 -9.12 -20.57
N ALA A 244 -15.37 -7.86 -20.90
CA ALA A 244 -15.51 -6.70 -20.03
C ALA A 244 -16.56 -5.74 -20.62
N PRO A 245 -17.82 -5.83 -20.16
CA PRO A 245 -18.89 -4.97 -20.67
C PRO A 245 -18.64 -3.50 -20.36
N VAL A 246 -19.00 -2.63 -21.31
CA VAL A 246 -18.96 -1.18 -21.13
C VAL A 246 -20.39 -0.66 -20.99
N TYR A 247 -20.68 -0.07 -19.84
CA TYR A 247 -21.90 0.63 -19.52
C TYR A 247 -21.64 2.14 -19.51
N CYS A 248 -22.69 2.92 -19.65
CA CYS A 248 -22.58 4.37 -19.53
C CYS A 248 -23.77 4.96 -18.76
N GLY A 249 -23.58 6.15 -18.21
CA GLY A 249 -24.65 6.85 -17.52
C GLY A 249 -24.15 8.07 -16.75
N ASP A 250 -25.06 8.62 -15.98
CA ASP A 250 -24.78 9.77 -15.12
C ASP A 250 -25.40 9.62 -13.74
N SER A 251 -24.57 9.77 -12.71
CA SER A 251 -24.99 9.59 -11.32
C SER A 251 -25.74 10.78 -10.73
N VAL A 252 -25.70 11.96 -11.39
CA VAL A 252 -26.41 13.17 -10.93
C VAL A 252 -27.82 13.22 -11.54
N THR A 253 -27.92 12.96 -12.83
CA THR A 253 -29.19 12.90 -13.55
C THR A 253 -29.88 11.53 -13.47
N LEU A 254 -29.19 10.53 -12.91
CA LEU A 254 -29.61 9.13 -12.75
C LEU A 254 -29.86 8.36 -14.05
N ARG A 255 -29.50 8.93 -15.22
CA ARG A 255 -29.64 8.26 -16.50
C ARG A 255 -28.72 7.05 -16.59
N GLY A 256 -29.25 5.91 -17.04
CA GLY A 256 -28.50 4.66 -17.19
C GLY A 256 -28.32 3.85 -15.89
N ILE A 257 -28.60 4.41 -14.71
CA ILE A 257 -28.40 3.72 -13.41
C ILE A 257 -29.36 2.53 -13.27
N GLU A 258 -30.65 2.69 -13.64
CA GLU A 258 -31.61 1.60 -13.58
C GLU A 258 -31.22 0.44 -14.50
N MET A 259 -30.64 0.72 -15.68
CA MET A 259 -30.12 -0.32 -16.57
C MET A 259 -28.97 -1.10 -15.91
N LEU A 260 -28.01 -0.40 -15.31
CA LEU A 260 -26.91 -1.05 -14.60
C LEU A 260 -27.40 -1.90 -13.42
N LEU A 261 -28.41 -1.45 -12.67
CA LEU A 261 -29.02 -2.23 -11.58
C LEU A 261 -29.62 -3.56 -12.07
N HIS A 262 -30.25 -3.56 -13.26
CA HIS A 262 -30.79 -4.79 -13.84
C HIS A 262 -29.69 -5.79 -14.21
N GLU A 263 -28.50 -5.32 -14.60
CA GLU A 263 -27.38 -6.17 -14.97
C GLU A 263 -26.74 -6.89 -13.78
N PHE A 264 -26.86 -6.36 -12.55
CA PHE A 264 -26.29 -6.99 -11.35
C PHE A 264 -26.81 -8.41 -11.10
N LYS A 265 -28.06 -8.66 -11.45
CA LYS A 265 -28.64 -10.00 -11.31
C LYS A 265 -28.35 -10.89 -12.52
N LYS A 266 -28.24 -10.32 -13.70
CA LYS A 266 -28.25 -11.06 -14.97
C LYS A 266 -26.85 -11.35 -15.50
N ILE A 267 -25.93 -10.40 -15.38
CA ILE A 267 -24.62 -10.45 -16.05
C ILE A 267 -23.47 -10.62 -15.05
N PHE A 268 -23.59 -10.01 -13.87
CA PHE A 268 -22.52 -10.12 -12.90
C PHE A 268 -22.60 -11.45 -12.13
N PRO A 269 -21.47 -12.18 -12.00
CA PRO A 269 -21.47 -13.48 -11.32
C PRO A 269 -21.92 -13.37 -9.87
N SER A 270 -22.65 -14.37 -9.42
CA SER A 270 -22.94 -14.55 -8.00
C SER A 270 -21.70 -15.01 -7.24
N ALA A 271 -21.75 -14.92 -5.92
CA ALA A 271 -20.66 -15.42 -5.08
C ALA A 271 -20.42 -16.94 -5.23
N GLU A 272 -21.45 -17.69 -5.65
CA GLU A 272 -21.35 -19.13 -5.91
C GLU A 272 -20.70 -19.44 -7.27
N GLU A 273 -20.91 -18.59 -8.29
CA GLU A 273 -20.41 -18.80 -9.66
C GLU A 273 -18.94 -18.42 -9.84
N VAL A 274 -18.36 -17.67 -8.92
CA VAL A 274 -16.92 -17.33 -8.99
C VAL A 274 -16.07 -18.56 -8.68
N ALA A 275 -14.83 -18.57 -9.22
CA ALA A 275 -13.87 -19.63 -8.99
C ALA A 275 -13.65 -19.88 -7.49
N SER A 276 -13.57 -21.17 -7.09
CA SER A 276 -13.27 -21.57 -5.72
C SER A 276 -11.99 -20.90 -5.22
N GLU A 277 -12.01 -20.40 -4.00
CA GLU A 277 -10.81 -19.86 -3.33
C GLU A 277 -9.83 -21.00 -3.04
N VAL A 278 -8.56 -20.81 -3.35
CA VAL A 278 -7.49 -21.76 -3.00
C VAL A 278 -6.83 -21.28 -1.71
N ALA A 279 -6.94 -22.08 -0.66
CA ALA A 279 -6.30 -21.85 0.63
C ALA A 279 -5.22 -22.91 0.88
N THR A 280 -4.40 -22.68 1.90
CA THR A 280 -3.35 -23.62 2.32
C THR A 280 -3.67 -24.15 3.72
N ASP A 281 -3.58 -25.47 3.94
CA ASP A 281 -3.74 -26.05 5.27
C ASP A 281 -2.46 -25.95 6.12
N ALA A 282 -2.52 -26.46 7.35
CA ALA A 282 -1.38 -26.42 8.29
C ALA A 282 -0.14 -27.20 7.81
N ASP A 283 -0.31 -28.13 6.88
CA ASP A 283 0.76 -28.95 6.30
C ASP A 283 1.33 -28.33 5.00
N GLY A 284 0.82 -27.16 4.60
CA GLY A 284 1.25 -26.47 3.37
C GLY A 284 0.58 -27.01 2.09
N LYS A 285 -0.49 -27.78 2.21
CA LYS A 285 -1.20 -28.37 1.09
C LYS A 285 -2.37 -27.47 0.66
N GLU A 286 -2.55 -27.33 -0.65
CA GLU A 286 -3.66 -26.59 -1.23
C GLU A 286 -5.01 -27.26 -0.96
N VAL A 287 -5.98 -26.45 -0.54
CA VAL A 287 -7.36 -26.82 -0.26
C VAL A 287 -8.28 -25.88 -1.01
N LYS A 288 -9.17 -26.42 -1.85
CA LYS A 288 -10.23 -25.63 -2.50
C LYS A 288 -11.37 -25.38 -1.52
N LEU A 289 -11.79 -24.14 -1.45
CA LEU A 289 -12.95 -23.68 -0.67
C LEU A 289 -14.07 -23.31 -1.65
N ASN A 290 -15.18 -24.01 -1.60
CA ASN A 290 -16.35 -23.68 -2.42
C ASN A 290 -17.26 -22.72 -1.65
N CYS A 291 -17.87 -21.80 -2.33
CA CYS A 291 -18.75 -20.79 -1.72
C CYS A 291 -20.14 -21.39 -1.45
N THR A 292 -20.21 -22.36 -0.52
CA THR A 292 -21.43 -23.05 -0.12
C THR A 292 -21.57 -23.07 1.40
N GLU A 293 -22.81 -23.13 1.89
CA GLU A 293 -23.13 -23.12 3.33
C GLU A 293 -22.82 -24.44 4.02
N ASP A 294 -22.79 -25.55 3.28
CA ASP A 294 -22.58 -26.91 3.80
C ASP A 294 -21.12 -27.22 4.12
N GLU A 295 -20.18 -26.41 3.63
CA GLU A 295 -18.75 -26.57 3.92
C GLU A 295 -18.39 -26.05 5.33
N PRO A 296 -17.27 -26.55 5.91
CA PRO A 296 -16.72 -25.93 7.12
C PRO A 296 -16.40 -24.46 6.91
N LEU A 297 -16.60 -23.66 7.97
CA LEU A 297 -16.39 -22.20 7.92
C LEU A 297 -14.95 -21.83 7.56
N ALA A 298 -14.83 -20.90 6.63
CA ALA A 298 -13.64 -20.08 6.39
C ALA A 298 -14.09 -18.65 6.05
N ALA A 299 -13.63 -17.68 6.84
CA ALA A 299 -13.94 -16.27 6.65
C ALA A 299 -12.65 -15.45 6.60
N TYR A 300 -12.45 -14.68 5.54
CA TYR A 300 -11.25 -13.87 5.30
C TYR A 300 -11.44 -12.45 5.82
N VAL A 301 -10.52 -11.99 6.66
CA VAL A 301 -10.49 -10.62 7.18
C VAL A 301 -9.83 -9.72 6.14
N PHE A 302 -10.62 -8.96 5.38
CA PHE A 302 -10.07 -8.11 4.31
C PHE A 302 -9.80 -6.67 4.74
N LYS A 303 -10.37 -6.24 5.88
CA LYS A 303 -10.24 -4.86 6.40
C LYS A 303 -10.43 -4.82 7.91
N THR A 304 -9.70 -3.95 8.58
CA THR A 304 -9.86 -3.64 10.01
C THR A 304 -10.09 -2.14 10.20
N VAL A 305 -10.97 -1.78 11.12
CA VAL A 305 -11.22 -0.39 11.53
C VAL A 305 -11.10 -0.27 13.03
N ALA A 306 -10.30 0.68 13.51
CA ALA A 306 -10.20 1.02 14.92
C ALA A 306 -11.19 2.14 15.26
N ASP A 307 -12.38 1.75 15.75
CA ASP A 307 -13.39 2.70 16.17
C ASP A 307 -13.19 3.07 17.65
N PRO A 308 -13.14 4.38 18.01
CA PRO A 308 -12.90 4.82 19.39
C PRO A 308 -13.98 4.38 20.39
N PHE A 309 -15.21 4.12 19.94
CA PHE A 309 -16.37 3.81 20.77
C PHE A 309 -16.70 2.31 20.79
N VAL A 310 -16.69 1.67 19.63
CA VAL A 310 -17.02 0.25 19.49
C VAL A 310 -15.79 -0.63 19.69
N GLY A 311 -14.62 -0.09 19.49
CA GLY A 311 -13.33 -0.79 19.46
C GLY A 311 -13.00 -1.33 18.07
N LYS A 312 -12.34 -2.49 18.00
CA LYS A 312 -11.93 -3.12 16.75
C LYS A 312 -13.13 -3.68 16.00
N LEU A 313 -13.27 -3.30 14.73
CA LEU A 313 -14.21 -3.85 13.76
C LEU A 313 -13.41 -4.57 12.67
N SER A 314 -13.58 -5.87 12.53
CA SER A 314 -12.95 -6.69 11.49
C SER A 314 -13.96 -7.03 10.41
N PHE A 315 -13.79 -6.50 9.21
CA PHE A 315 -14.63 -6.80 8.05
C PHE A 315 -14.21 -8.13 7.45
N VAL A 316 -15.14 -9.02 7.29
CA VAL A 316 -14.88 -10.35 6.77
C VAL A 316 -15.78 -10.67 5.58
N LYS A 317 -15.21 -11.38 4.60
CA LYS A 317 -15.97 -12.12 3.60
C LYS A 317 -16.03 -13.58 4.01
N VAL A 318 -17.21 -14.15 4.13
CA VAL A 318 -17.39 -15.58 4.39
C VAL A 318 -17.10 -16.31 3.07
N ILE A 319 -16.01 -17.07 3.02
CA ILE A 319 -15.59 -17.80 1.81
C ILE A 319 -16.32 -19.11 1.68
N SER A 320 -16.48 -19.83 2.79
CA SER A 320 -17.23 -21.10 2.85
C SER A 320 -17.93 -21.25 4.19
N GLY A 321 -19.01 -22.04 4.23
CA GLY A 321 -19.78 -22.28 5.43
C GLY A 321 -20.69 -21.14 5.82
N ALA A 322 -21.09 -21.08 7.09
CA ALA A 322 -21.89 -20.03 7.67
C ALA A 322 -21.28 -19.52 8.97
N LEU A 323 -21.22 -18.21 9.13
CA LEU A 323 -20.69 -17.53 10.30
C LEU A 323 -21.84 -17.11 11.20
N SER A 324 -21.83 -17.51 12.47
CA SER A 324 -22.79 -17.06 13.49
C SER A 324 -22.06 -16.60 14.74
N ALA A 325 -22.70 -15.79 15.58
CA ALA A 325 -22.12 -15.34 16.84
C ALA A 325 -21.78 -16.51 17.81
N ALA A 326 -22.39 -17.69 17.61
CA ALA A 326 -22.13 -18.92 18.36
C ALA A 326 -21.03 -19.79 17.73
N SER A 327 -20.50 -19.45 16.54
CA SER A 327 -19.45 -20.22 15.87
C SER A 327 -18.18 -20.24 16.71
N ALA A 328 -17.60 -21.41 16.89
CA ALA A 328 -16.23 -21.55 17.38
C ALA A 328 -15.29 -21.35 16.21
N VAL A 329 -14.39 -20.38 16.28
CA VAL A 329 -13.45 -20.09 15.20
C VAL A 329 -12.01 -20.11 15.72
N THR A 330 -11.10 -20.50 14.86
CA THR A 330 -9.66 -20.46 15.09
C THR A 330 -9.04 -19.50 14.06
N ASN A 331 -8.17 -18.61 14.53
CA ASN A 331 -7.39 -17.76 13.67
C ASN A 331 -6.25 -18.59 13.05
N SER A 332 -6.18 -18.66 11.72
CA SER A 332 -5.19 -19.50 11.02
C SER A 332 -3.74 -19.06 11.25
N ARG A 333 -3.48 -17.75 11.47
CA ARG A 333 -2.13 -17.20 11.71
C ARG A 333 -1.60 -17.56 13.10
N THR A 334 -2.44 -17.41 14.12
CA THR A 334 -2.01 -17.61 15.52
C THR A 334 -2.26 -19.02 16.04
N GLY A 335 -3.14 -19.78 15.40
CA GLY A 335 -3.65 -21.07 15.88
C GLY A 335 -4.55 -20.96 17.10
N ASN A 336 -4.85 -19.75 17.56
CA ASN A 336 -5.64 -19.51 18.75
C ASN A 336 -7.16 -19.47 18.45
N PRO A 337 -8.00 -19.92 19.39
CA PRO A 337 -9.43 -19.71 19.26
C PRO A 337 -9.77 -18.23 19.44
N GLU A 338 -10.60 -17.70 18.56
CA GLU A 338 -11.15 -16.35 18.64
C GLU A 338 -12.58 -16.38 19.16
N ARG A 339 -12.87 -15.46 20.07
CA ARG A 339 -14.24 -15.26 20.57
C ARG A 339 -14.92 -14.20 19.73
N LEU A 340 -15.96 -14.59 19.01
CA LEU A 340 -16.73 -13.68 18.19
C LEU A 340 -17.55 -12.71 19.06
N GLY A 341 -17.50 -11.44 18.68
CA GLY A 341 -18.40 -10.42 19.17
C GLY A 341 -19.74 -10.44 18.40
N LYS A 342 -20.34 -9.27 18.25
CA LYS A 342 -21.56 -9.14 17.43
C LYS A 342 -21.18 -9.15 15.94
N LEU A 343 -22.03 -9.80 15.15
CA LEU A 343 -22.00 -9.71 13.69
C LEU A 343 -22.88 -8.53 13.26
N VAL A 344 -22.38 -7.69 12.40
CA VAL A 344 -23.10 -6.51 11.89
C VAL A 344 -22.90 -6.38 10.38
N LEU A 345 -23.97 -6.08 9.66
CA LEU A 345 -23.87 -5.56 8.30
C LEU A 345 -23.56 -4.07 8.38
N MET A 346 -22.59 -3.65 7.59
CA MET A 346 -22.19 -2.25 7.57
C MET A 346 -22.83 -1.56 6.37
N HIS A 347 -23.52 -0.47 6.62
CA HIS A 347 -24.07 0.41 5.61
C HIS A 347 -23.42 1.79 5.77
N GLY A 348 -22.23 1.97 5.19
CA GLY A 348 -21.33 3.04 5.54
C GLY A 348 -20.97 2.99 7.03
N LYS A 349 -21.32 4.03 7.79
CA LYS A 349 -21.12 4.07 9.26
C LYS A 349 -22.20 3.35 10.08
N ASN A 350 -23.34 3.03 9.47
CA ASN A 350 -24.46 2.43 10.18
C ASN A 350 -24.26 0.92 10.32
N GLN A 351 -24.59 0.39 11.50
CA GLN A 351 -24.44 -1.00 11.86
C GLN A 351 -25.81 -1.65 12.03
N GLU A 352 -26.09 -2.70 11.27
CA GLU A 352 -27.30 -3.52 11.41
C GLU A 352 -26.92 -4.90 11.98
N PRO A 353 -27.32 -5.25 13.22
CA PRO A 353 -26.98 -6.55 13.80
C PRO A 353 -27.63 -7.70 13.04
N VAL A 354 -26.85 -8.79 12.87
CA VAL A 354 -27.30 -10.03 12.25
C VAL A 354 -26.85 -11.24 13.07
N ASP A 355 -27.63 -12.34 13.01
CA ASP A 355 -27.30 -13.54 13.76
C ASP A 355 -26.43 -14.51 12.97
N VAL A 356 -26.61 -14.58 11.65
CA VAL A 356 -25.91 -15.49 10.74
C VAL A 356 -25.57 -14.79 9.44
N VAL A 357 -24.39 -15.08 8.93
CA VAL A 357 -23.88 -14.62 7.63
C VAL A 357 -23.41 -15.84 6.84
N ASN A 358 -23.99 -16.08 5.67
CA ASN A 358 -23.70 -17.23 4.83
C ASN A 358 -22.47 -17.03 3.96
N ALA A 359 -21.97 -18.12 3.36
CA ALA A 359 -20.93 -18.11 2.34
C ALA A 359 -21.26 -17.08 1.24
N GLY A 360 -20.25 -16.36 0.79
CA GLY A 360 -20.32 -15.30 -0.21
C GLY A 360 -20.64 -13.91 0.36
N ASP A 361 -21.17 -13.79 1.58
CA ASP A 361 -21.58 -12.51 2.12
C ASP A 361 -20.48 -11.80 2.94
N ILE A 362 -20.68 -10.50 3.13
CA ILE A 362 -19.74 -9.61 3.84
C ILE A 362 -20.40 -9.09 5.11
N CYS A 363 -19.67 -9.17 6.23
CA CYS A 363 -20.07 -8.53 7.48
C CYS A 363 -18.87 -7.98 8.24
N ALA A 364 -19.11 -7.26 9.32
CA ALA A 364 -18.09 -6.89 10.28
C ALA A 364 -18.33 -7.61 11.63
N ILE A 365 -17.22 -8.01 12.26
CA ILE A 365 -17.20 -8.65 13.57
C ILE A 365 -16.63 -7.66 14.57
N THR A 366 -17.34 -7.45 15.68
CA THR A 366 -16.85 -6.54 16.74
C THR A 366 -15.91 -7.26 17.70
N LYS A 367 -14.84 -6.57 18.15
CA LYS A 367 -14.01 -6.97 19.28
C LYS A 367 -13.27 -8.31 19.13
N LEU A 368 -12.84 -8.67 17.92
CA LEU A 368 -11.85 -9.73 17.77
C LEU A 368 -10.54 -9.34 18.46
N ALA A 369 -9.93 -10.28 19.19
CA ALA A 369 -8.76 -9.99 20.00
C ALA A 369 -7.47 -9.91 19.15
N ASP A 370 -7.19 -11.00 18.42
CA ASP A 370 -5.90 -11.20 17.75
C ASP A 370 -5.99 -11.09 16.21
N ALA A 371 -7.21 -11.10 15.65
CA ALA A 371 -7.39 -11.09 14.21
C ALA A 371 -6.90 -9.78 13.57
N GLU A 372 -6.13 -9.88 12.49
CA GLU A 372 -5.59 -8.79 11.68
C GLU A 372 -6.09 -8.89 10.23
N THR A 373 -5.97 -7.80 9.47
CA THR A 373 -6.23 -7.81 8.03
C THR A 373 -5.32 -8.83 7.33
N GLY A 374 -5.92 -9.73 6.54
CA GLY A 374 -5.23 -10.85 5.90
C GLY A 374 -5.33 -12.19 6.64
N ASP A 375 -5.90 -12.22 7.85
CA ASP A 375 -6.13 -13.47 8.58
C ASP A 375 -7.37 -14.22 8.05
N THR A 376 -7.37 -15.54 8.24
CA THR A 376 -8.54 -16.40 7.98
C THR A 376 -9.07 -16.97 9.28
N LEU A 377 -10.35 -16.78 9.52
CA LEU A 377 -11.06 -17.34 10.66
C LEU A 377 -11.74 -18.65 10.21
N CYS A 378 -11.36 -19.77 10.82
CA CYS A 378 -11.73 -21.10 10.34
C CYS A 378 -12.49 -21.89 11.37
N ASP A 379 -13.23 -22.90 10.90
CA ASP A 379 -13.69 -24.00 11.75
C ASP A 379 -12.45 -24.68 12.41
N PRO A 380 -12.44 -24.88 13.74
CA PRO A 380 -11.33 -25.55 14.43
C PRO A 380 -10.93 -26.92 13.87
N LYS A 381 -11.86 -27.59 13.18
CA LYS A 381 -11.62 -28.90 12.55
C LYS A 381 -10.95 -28.82 11.18
N ARG A 382 -11.00 -27.64 10.52
CA ARG A 382 -10.39 -27.40 9.21
C ARG A 382 -9.71 -26.02 9.22
N VAL A 383 -8.52 -25.95 9.76
CA VAL A 383 -7.74 -24.71 9.78
C VAL A 383 -7.05 -24.53 8.42
N VAL A 384 -7.39 -23.45 7.73
CA VAL A 384 -6.85 -23.10 6.41
C VAL A 384 -6.51 -21.61 6.37
N SER A 385 -5.57 -21.24 5.53
CA SER A 385 -5.11 -19.86 5.34
C SER A 385 -5.32 -19.45 3.89
N CYS A 386 -6.17 -18.47 3.64
CA CYS A 386 -6.29 -17.84 2.33
C CYS A 386 -5.05 -17.01 2.02
N ALA A 387 -4.76 -16.79 0.73
CA ALA A 387 -3.69 -15.93 0.29
C ALA A 387 -3.87 -14.50 0.84
N LYS A 388 -2.82 -13.95 1.43
CA LYS A 388 -2.83 -12.58 1.95
C LYS A 388 -2.85 -11.58 0.80
N THR A 389 -3.47 -10.43 1.05
CA THR A 389 -3.40 -9.29 0.13
C THR A 389 -1.98 -8.71 0.17
N GLU A 390 -1.35 -8.60 -0.99
CA GLU A 390 -0.06 -7.93 -1.14
C GLU A 390 -0.31 -6.43 -1.31
N PHE A 391 -0.12 -5.69 -0.23
CA PHE A 391 -0.29 -4.24 -0.24
C PHE A 391 0.92 -3.52 -0.86
N PRO A 392 0.72 -2.32 -1.44
CA PRO A 392 1.82 -1.52 -1.94
C PRO A 392 2.80 -1.14 -0.82
N TYR A 393 4.08 -1.11 -1.17
CA TYR A 393 5.15 -0.76 -0.23
C TYR A 393 5.07 0.70 0.23
N ALA A 394 5.24 0.93 1.54
CA ALA A 394 5.28 2.25 2.16
C ALA A 394 6.59 2.98 1.83
N CYS A 395 6.64 3.63 0.67
CA CYS A 395 7.86 4.22 0.12
C CYS A 395 8.12 5.68 0.54
N TYR A 396 7.10 6.39 1.04
CA TYR A 396 7.22 7.77 1.50
C TYR A 396 7.49 7.81 3.00
N ARG A 397 8.72 8.20 3.38
CA ARG A 397 9.24 8.11 4.76
C ARG A 397 9.51 9.50 5.32
N MET A 398 8.99 9.79 6.51
CA MET A 398 9.22 11.05 7.23
C MET A 398 9.58 10.77 8.68
N ALA A 399 10.48 11.57 9.25
CA ALA A 399 10.71 11.58 10.67
C ALA A 399 9.55 12.29 11.38
N MET A 400 9.07 11.73 12.46
CA MET A 400 7.98 12.33 13.24
C MET A 400 8.47 12.82 14.60
N TYR A 401 7.87 13.89 15.06
CA TYR A 401 8.12 14.46 16.39
C TYR A 401 6.80 14.90 17.04
N PRO A 402 6.68 14.82 18.37
CA PRO A 402 5.50 15.31 19.08
C PRO A 402 5.45 16.84 19.07
N LYS A 403 4.30 17.45 18.72
CA LYS A 403 4.07 18.90 18.79
C LYS A 403 3.75 19.42 20.19
N GLY A 404 3.71 18.54 21.18
CA GLY A 404 3.38 18.90 22.57
C GLY A 404 4.02 17.92 23.56
N LYS A 405 3.68 18.07 24.84
CA LYS A 405 4.11 17.10 25.89
C LYS A 405 3.25 15.84 25.81
N THR A 406 3.51 14.98 24.85
CA THR A 406 2.85 13.68 24.68
C THR A 406 3.82 12.58 25.08
N ASP A 407 3.35 11.61 25.85
CA ASP A 407 4.14 10.46 26.26
C ASP A 407 4.39 9.54 25.03
N ASP A 408 5.63 9.11 24.84
CA ASP A 408 6.03 8.21 23.73
C ASP A 408 5.23 6.90 23.74
N SER A 409 4.85 6.39 24.92
CA SER A 409 4.01 5.19 25.03
C SER A 409 2.62 5.40 24.45
N LYS A 410 2.06 6.60 24.57
CA LYS A 410 0.78 6.97 23.96
C LYS A 410 0.88 7.06 22.43
N ILE A 411 1.99 7.60 21.92
CA ILE A 411 2.27 7.68 20.48
C ILE A 411 2.36 6.27 19.90
N ALA A 412 3.20 5.40 20.49
CA ALA A 412 3.37 4.02 20.02
C ALA A 412 2.06 3.23 20.04
N GLY A 413 1.26 3.38 21.12
CA GLY A 413 -0.05 2.72 21.21
C GLY A 413 -1.08 3.23 20.20
N ALA A 414 -1.05 4.53 19.85
CA ALA A 414 -1.91 5.09 18.82
C ALA A 414 -1.50 4.66 17.41
N LEU A 415 -0.19 4.65 17.14
CA LEU A 415 0.36 4.17 15.86
C LEU A 415 0.06 2.69 15.62
N ALA A 416 0.21 1.84 16.64
CA ALA A 416 -0.15 0.42 16.53
C ALA A 416 -1.60 0.24 16.06
N LYS A 417 -2.54 1.04 16.58
CA LYS A 417 -3.95 0.99 16.15
C LYS A 417 -4.15 1.51 14.72
N ILE A 418 -3.40 2.52 14.29
CA ILE A 418 -3.45 2.98 12.90
C ILE A 418 -2.89 1.91 11.95
N MET A 419 -1.80 1.23 12.33
CA MET A 419 -1.22 0.14 11.54
C MET A 419 -2.11 -1.11 11.49
N GLU A 420 -2.95 -1.35 12.51
CA GLU A 420 -4.01 -2.35 12.45
C GLU A 420 -5.12 -1.97 11.45
N GLU A 421 -5.41 -0.65 11.33
CA GLU A 421 -6.43 -0.11 10.40
C GLU A 421 -5.90 -0.04 8.97
N ASP A 422 -4.62 0.26 8.78
CA ASP A 422 -4.02 0.51 7.47
C ASP A 422 -2.67 -0.23 7.33
N ALA A 423 -2.67 -1.31 6.58
CA ALA A 423 -1.49 -2.15 6.34
C ALA A 423 -0.41 -1.46 5.47
N THR A 424 -0.71 -0.29 4.89
CA THR A 424 0.25 0.50 4.10
C THR A 424 0.96 1.57 4.92
N VAL A 425 0.71 1.63 6.23
CA VAL A 425 1.44 2.46 7.20
C VAL A 425 2.48 1.62 7.91
N ALA A 426 3.71 2.12 8.00
CA ALA A 426 4.77 1.49 8.75
C ALA A 426 5.43 2.48 9.74
N TYR A 427 5.91 1.96 10.85
CA TYR A 427 6.60 2.70 11.89
C TYR A 427 7.92 2.03 12.24
N GLU A 428 8.97 2.82 12.35
CA GLU A 428 10.31 2.36 12.71
C GLU A 428 10.93 3.32 13.73
N ASN A 429 11.52 2.78 14.78
CA ASN A 429 12.37 3.55 15.68
C ASN A 429 13.83 3.37 15.27
N ASN A 430 14.39 4.37 14.61
CA ASN A 430 15.79 4.36 14.20
C ASN A 430 16.69 4.78 15.36
N ALA A 431 17.30 3.79 16.00
CA ALA A 431 18.16 4.00 17.17
C ALA A 431 19.45 4.78 16.85
N GLU A 432 19.85 4.78 15.58
CA GLU A 432 21.07 5.46 15.15
C GLU A 432 20.87 6.95 14.96
N THR A 433 19.84 7.35 14.22
CA THR A 433 19.48 8.76 14.03
C THR A 433 18.67 9.30 15.21
N LYS A 434 18.26 8.43 16.13
CA LYS A 434 17.37 8.71 17.27
C LYS A 434 16.05 9.36 16.82
N GLN A 435 15.59 8.99 15.63
CA GLN A 435 14.34 9.46 15.08
C GLN A 435 13.32 8.32 14.99
N GLN A 436 12.07 8.68 15.18
CA GLN A 436 10.94 7.82 14.90
C GLN A 436 10.47 8.11 13.47
N ILE A 437 10.48 7.08 12.62
CA ILE A 437 10.14 7.20 11.20
C ILE A 437 8.74 6.65 10.97
N LEU A 438 7.90 7.47 10.35
CA LEU A 438 6.58 7.11 9.85
C LEU A 438 6.67 6.97 8.34
N ALA A 439 6.21 5.85 7.81
CA ALA A 439 6.19 5.58 6.39
C ALA A 439 4.76 5.30 5.89
N GLY A 440 4.48 5.71 4.66
CA GLY A 440 3.21 5.52 3.98
C GLY A 440 3.36 5.58 2.47
N LEU A 441 2.26 5.62 1.76
CA LEU A 441 2.25 5.62 0.30
C LEU A 441 2.60 6.99 -0.31
N GLY A 442 2.34 8.08 0.40
CA GLY A 442 2.60 9.43 -0.09
C GLY A 442 2.35 10.52 0.95
N GLU A 443 2.53 11.76 0.54
CA GLU A 443 2.41 12.93 1.43
C GLU A 443 0.99 13.09 1.99
N GLN A 444 -0.04 12.99 1.13
CA GLN A 444 -1.44 13.11 1.58
C GLN A 444 -1.83 11.96 2.51
N HIS A 445 -1.26 10.77 2.30
CA HIS A 445 -1.48 9.63 3.18
C HIS A 445 -0.99 9.92 4.60
N LEU A 446 0.27 10.35 4.76
CA LEU A 446 0.82 10.66 6.09
C LEU A 446 0.13 11.84 6.75
N ASP A 447 -0.34 12.83 5.97
CA ASP A 447 -1.12 13.94 6.51
C ASP A 447 -2.48 13.47 7.08
N VAL A 448 -3.17 12.54 6.38
CA VAL A 448 -4.39 11.90 6.90
C VAL A 448 -4.09 11.06 8.14
N VAL A 449 -3.02 10.30 8.16
CA VAL A 449 -2.58 9.53 9.34
C VAL A 449 -2.38 10.44 10.55
N CYS A 450 -1.66 11.55 10.40
CA CYS A 450 -1.45 12.53 11.45
C CYS A 450 -2.77 13.17 11.92
N SER A 451 -3.67 13.49 11.00
CA SER A 451 -5.01 13.99 11.32
C SER A 451 -5.84 12.98 12.12
N LYS A 452 -5.84 11.70 11.71
CA LYS A 452 -6.53 10.61 12.42
C LYS A 452 -5.94 10.39 13.83
N LEU A 453 -4.61 10.43 13.98
CA LEU A 453 -3.93 10.33 15.28
C LEU A 453 -4.38 11.45 16.22
N LYS A 454 -4.48 12.68 15.72
CA LYS A 454 -4.98 13.80 16.50
C LYS A 454 -6.46 13.66 16.86
N ALA A 455 -7.31 13.33 15.89
CA ALA A 455 -8.76 13.25 16.08
C ALA A 455 -9.20 12.06 16.95
N LYS A 456 -8.67 10.85 16.68
CA LYS A 456 -9.08 9.61 17.37
C LYS A 456 -8.36 9.42 18.72
N PHE A 457 -7.09 9.80 18.82
CA PHE A 457 -6.23 9.46 19.96
C PHE A 457 -5.67 10.69 20.72
N GLY A 458 -5.90 11.91 20.22
CA GLY A 458 -5.36 13.13 20.80
C GLY A 458 -3.84 13.20 20.77
N VAL A 459 -3.20 12.57 19.77
CA VAL A 459 -1.76 12.58 19.53
C VAL A 459 -1.47 13.54 18.38
N GLU A 460 -0.76 14.63 18.66
CA GLU A 460 -0.41 15.63 17.67
C GLU A 460 1.07 15.51 17.28
N LEU A 461 1.31 15.15 16.01
CA LEU A 461 2.64 14.93 15.46
C LEU A 461 3.00 15.99 14.41
N GLY A 462 4.28 16.33 14.32
CA GLY A 462 4.89 17.00 13.18
C GLY A 462 5.71 16.01 12.37
N LEU A 463 5.88 16.30 11.09
CA LEU A 463 6.71 15.53 10.18
C LEU A 463 7.85 16.41 9.69
N GLU A 464 9.05 15.83 9.60
CA GLU A 464 10.25 16.47 9.07
C GLU A 464 11.05 15.49 8.19
N LYS A 465 12.00 16.00 7.44
CA LYS A 465 12.89 15.16 6.62
C LYS A 465 13.69 14.22 7.53
N PRO A 466 13.76 12.90 7.22
CA PRO A 466 14.61 11.97 7.98
C PRO A 466 16.08 12.34 7.90
N ARG A 467 16.79 12.20 9.00
CA ARG A 467 18.26 12.32 9.03
C ARG A 467 18.89 11.15 8.30
N VAL A 468 19.95 11.43 7.59
CA VAL A 468 20.73 10.42 6.88
C VAL A 468 21.79 9.82 7.82
N PRO A 469 21.88 8.47 7.93
CA PRO A 469 22.83 7.83 8.82
C PRO A 469 24.24 7.80 8.21
N TYR A 470 24.89 8.96 8.18
CA TYR A 470 26.28 9.05 7.74
C TYR A 470 27.23 8.31 8.69
N ARG A 471 28.45 8.02 8.21
CA ARG A 471 29.57 7.47 8.97
C ARG A 471 30.79 8.36 8.80
N GLU A 472 31.77 8.16 9.70
CA GLU A 472 33.10 8.72 9.54
C GLU A 472 34.13 7.60 9.40
N THR A 473 35.23 7.86 8.72
CA THR A 473 36.38 6.95 8.57
C THR A 473 37.68 7.73 8.51
N ILE A 474 38.80 7.03 8.38
CA ILE A 474 40.13 7.62 8.24
C ILE A 474 40.79 7.15 6.94
N ARG A 475 41.72 7.98 6.40
CA ARG A 475 42.40 7.70 5.12
C ARG A 475 43.86 7.29 5.29
N LYS A 476 44.49 7.58 6.45
CA LYS A 476 45.90 7.44 6.66
C LYS A 476 46.24 6.75 7.97
N LYS A 477 47.33 6.00 7.95
CA LYS A 477 47.93 5.46 9.16
C LYS A 477 48.59 6.56 9.97
N VAL A 478 48.37 6.60 11.28
CA VAL A 478 49.01 7.52 12.22
C VAL A 478 49.39 6.79 13.53
N LYS A 479 50.45 7.24 14.19
CA LYS A 479 50.83 6.74 15.53
C LYS A 479 50.83 7.89 16.52
N VAL A 480 50.09 7.79 17.58
CA VAL A 480 49.91 8.87 18.56
C VAL A 480 49.93 8.36 19.97
N GLN A 481 50.33 9.24 20.89
CA GLN A 481 50.29 9.01 22.31
C GLN A 481 49.03 9.59 22.95
N GLY A 482 48.36 8.81 23.79
CA GLY A 482 47.32 9.28 24.70
C GLY A 482 47.73 9.10 26.14
N LYS A 483 47.89 10.22 26.84
CA LYS A 483 48.36 10.21 28.23
C LYS A 483 47.36 10.88 29.17
N HIS A 484 46.84 10.10 30.09
CA HIS A 484 45.97 10.60 31.16
C HIS A 484 46.76 10.58 32.48
N LYS A 485 46.98 11.78 33.03
CA LYS A 485 47.61 11.95 34.35
C LYS A 485 46.83 12.98 35.13
N LYS A 486 46.20 12.56 36.23
CA LYS A 486 45.47 13.45 37.14
C LYS A 486 45.84 13.12 38.58
N GLN A 487 46.17 14.17 39.35
CA GLN A 487 46.53 14.05 40.74
C GLN A 487 45.76 15.12 41.53
N SER A 488 44.78 14.71 42.33
CA SER A 488 43.89 15.60 43.08
C SER A 488 43.73 15.11 44.52
N GLY A 489 44.89 14.86 45.22
CA GLY A 489 44.92 14.39 46.60
C GLY A 489 44.58 12.88 46.76
N GLY A 490 45.39 12.12 47.48
CA GLY A 490 45.21 10.66 47.63
C GLY A 490 45.76 9.87 46.45
N HIS A 491 45.05 8.79 46.04
CA HIS A 491 45.42 7.99 44.86
C HIS A 491 45.24 8.82 43.57
N GLY A 492 46.31 8.90 42.77
CA GLY A 492 46.30 9.52 41.45
C GLY A 492 45.60 8.66 40.36
N GLN A 493 45.51 9.22 39.16
CA GLN A 493 45.08 8.47 37.97
C GLN A 493 46.18 8.54 36.91
N TYR A 494 46.64 7.39 36.42
CA TYR A 494 47.68 7.31 35.40
C TYR A 494 47.38 6.26 34.36
N GLY A 495 47.36 6.65 33.08
CA GLY A 495 47.26 5.79 31.93
C GLY A 495 48.03 6.41 30.77
N ASP A 496 48.84 5.64 30.08
CA ASP A 496 49.66 6.10 28.96
C ASP A 496 49.73 5.00 27.91
N VAL A 497 49.26 5.32 26.71
CA VAL A 497 49.15 4.40 25.58
C VAL A 497 49.64 5.03 24.28
N TRP A 498 50.33 4.24 23.48
CA TRP A 498 50.63 4.59 22.09
C TRP A 498 49.77 3.73 21.17
N ILE A 499 48.94 4.38 20.36
CA ILE A 499 48.02 3.72 19.45
C ILE A 499 48.39 4.06 18.00
N GLU A 500 48.50 3.03 17.18
CA GLU A 500 48.50 3.16 15.72
C GLU A 500 47.08 3.03 15.21
N PHE A 501 46.55 4.08 14.56
CA PHE A 501 45.29 4.05 13.83
C PHE A 501 45.59 3.81 12.37
N GLU A 502 44.86 2.86 11.76
CA GLU A 502 45.03 2.45 10.36
C GLU A 502 43.64 2.20 9.73
N PRO A 503 43.38 2.63 8.46
CA PRO A 503 42.15 2.31 7.79
C PRO A 503 42.02 0.81 7.54
N THR A 504 40.79 0.29 7.61
CA THR A 504 40.44 -1.11 7.34
C THR A 504 39.07 -1.18 6.68
N ASP A 505 38.76 -2.31 6.03
CA ASP A 505 37.45 -2.55 5.37
C ASP A 505 36.38 -3.08 6.37
N SER A 506 36.66 -3.10 7.67
CA SER A 506 35.72 -3.57 8.68
C SER A 506 34.64 -2.54 8.95
N GLU A 507 33.39 -2.96 9.05
CA GLU A 507 32.26 -2.11 9.45
C GLU A 507 32.34 -1.67 10.92
N GLU A 508 33.11 -2.39 11.76
CA GLU A 508 33.36 -2.07 13.15
C GLU A 508 34.81 -1.69 13.40
N MET A 509 35.03 -0.99 14.50
CA MET A 509 36.38 -0.75 15.00
C MET A 509 37.08 -2.07 15.38
N VAL A 510 38.23 -2.33 14.76
CA VAL A 510 39.09 -3.49 15.05
C VAL A 510 40.15 -3.09 16.06
N PHE A 511 40.37 -3.92 17.10
CA PHE A 511 41.43 -3.72 18.09
C PHE A 511 42.50 -4.79 17.97
N GLU A 512 43.74 -4.39 17.92
CA GLU A 512 44.90 -5.29 17.93
C GLU A 512 45.88 -4.94 19.08
N GLU A 513 46.46 -5.94 19.66
CA GLU A 513 47.51 -5.81 20.65
C GLU A 513 48.87 -6.16 20.05
N ALA A 514 49.84 -5.23 20.14
CA ALA A 514 51.19 -5.38 19.64
C ALA A 514 52.23 -4.83 20.63
N VAL A 515 51.91 -4.85 21.91
CA VAL A 515 52.80 -4.34 22.96
C VAL A 515 53.99 -5.29 23.17
N PHE A 516 55.19 -4.73 23.08
CA PHE A 516 56.42 -5.47 23.36
C PHE A 516 57.00 -5.12 24.73
N GLY A 517 57.57 -6.12 25.44
CA GLY A 517 58.27 -5.90 26.69
C GLY A 517 57.38 -5.64 27.91
N GLY A 518 56.06 -5.69 27.80
CA GLY A 518 55.14 -5.52 28.94
C GLY A 518 55.01 -4.07 29.41
N SER A 519 55.23 -3.09 28.57
CA SER A 519 55.12 -1.66 28.86
C SER A 519 53.71 -1.28 29.32
N VAL A 520 52.69 -1.97 28.83
CA VAL A 520 51.29 -1.95 29.31
C VAL A 520 50.94 -3.36 29.82
N PRO A 521 50.52 -3.54 31.06
CA PRO A 521 50.06 -4.84 31.56
C PRO A 521 48.84 -5.35 30.81
N ARG A 522 48.78 -6.65 30.51
CA ARG A 522 47.71 -7.26 29.69
C ARG A 522 46.31 -7.11 30.29
N ASN A 523 46.18 -7.01 31.61
CA ASN A 523 44.88 -6.78 32.26
C ASN A 523 44.24 -5.44 31.89
N PHE A 524 45.00 -4.45 31.36
CA PHE A 524 44.48 -3.17 30.93
C PHE A 524 44.11 -3.11 29.41
N PHE A 525 44.45 -4.15 28.62
CA PHE A 525 44.12 -4.18 27.20
C PHE A 525 42.61 -4.08 26.95
N PRO A 526 41.73 -4.80 27.67
CA PRO A 526 40.29 -4.64 27.53
C PRO A 526 39.79 -3.23 27.87
N ALA A 527 40.46 -2.54 28.78
CA ALA A 527 40.13 -1.17 29.13
C ALA A 527 40.50 -0.18 27.99
N VAL A 528 41.65 -0.39 27.33
CA VAL A 528 42.07 0.39 26.17
C VAL A 528 41.08 0.16 25.02
N GLU A 529 40.77 -1.10 24.69
CA GLU A 529 39.79 -1.45 23.67
C GLU A 529 38.44 -0.82 23.94
N LYS A 530 37.93 -0.95 25.15
CA LYS A 530 36.64 -0.31 25.52
C LYS A 530 36.71 1.20 25.38
N GLY A 531 37.80 1.83 25.75
CA GLY A 531 38.02 3.28 25.59
C GLY A 531 37.99 3.75 24.13
N LEU A 532 38.58 2.97 23.23
CA LEU A 532 38.56 3.21 21.78
C LEU A 532 37.18 2.98 21.17
N ARG A 533 36.54 1.83 21.50
CA ARG A 533 35.16 1.54 20.98
C ARG A 533 34.16 2.60 21.42
N GLU A 534 34.23 3.07 22.66
CA GLU A 534 33.40 4.17 23.14
C GLU A 534 33.72 5.51 22.43
N ALA A 535 34.97 5.76 22.09
CA ALA A 535 35.36 6.96 21.37
C ALA A 535 34.91 6.92 19.91
N CYS A 536 34.92 5.75 19.28
CA CYS A 536 34.45 5.55 17.90
C CYS A 536 32.92 5.71 17.70
N LYS A 537 32.14 5.72 18.79
CA LYS A 537 30.70 6.02 18.70
C LYS A 537 30.41 7.44 18.21
N ALA A 538 31.40 8.33 18.32
CA ALA A 538 31.28 9.71 17.83
C ALA A 538 32.55 10.11 17.08
N GLY A 539 32.42 10.38 15.81
CA GLY A 539 33.50 10.87 14.96
C GLY A 539 33.94 12.29 15.29
N MET A 540 34.99 12.74 14.65
CA MET A 540 35.65 14.01 14.93
C MET A 540 35.27 15.14 13.94
N LEU A 541 34.60 14.84 12.82
CA LEU A 541 34.16 15.84 11.85
C LEU A 541 32.75 16.34 12.15
N ALA A 542 31.82 15.42 12.24
CA ALA A 542 30.40 15.69 12.39
C ALA A 542 29.74 14.90 13.55
N GLY A 543 30.51 14.03 14.23
CA GLY A 543 30.04 13.22 15.35
C GLY A 543 29.33 11.94 14.94
N TYR A 544 29.33 11.56 13.67
CA TYR A 544 28.81 10.27 13.22
C TYR A 544 29.69 9.11 13.68
N PRO A 545 29.15 7.88 13.84
CA PRO A 545 29.95 6.73 14.22
C PRO A 545 31.14 6.50 13.27
N MET A 546 32.30 6.18 13.86
CA MET A 546 33.50 5.81 13.10
C MET A 546 33.47 4.34 12.72
N VAL A 547 33.74 4.07 11.44
CA VAL A 547 33.87 2.73 10.85
C VAL A 547 35.18 2.62 10.08
N GLY A 548 35.59 1.40 9.76
CA GLY A 548 36.81 1.20 8.97
C GLY A 548 38.09 1.64 9.70
N VAL A 549 38.16 1.47 11.02
CA VAL A 549 39.31 1.88 11.83
C VAL A 549 39.90 0.71 12.60
N LEU A 550 41.18 0.43 12.37
CA LEU A 550 41.98 -0.45 13.17
C LEU A 550 42.75 0.39 14.20
N GLY A 551 42.59 0.07 15.49
CA GLY A 551 43.37 0.64 16.60
C GLY A 551 44.32 -0.39 17.18
N ARG A 552 45.63 -0.24 16.90
CA ARG A 552 46.66 -1.15 17.40
C ARG A 552 47.38 -0.53 18.57
N LEU A 553 47.28 -1.16 19.72
CA LEU A 553 48.06 -0.76 20.93
C LEU A 553 49.49 -1.28 20.78
N VAL A 554 50.46 -0.35 20.64
CA VAL A 554 51.87 -0.71 20.35
C VAL A 554 52.83 -0.46 21.48
N ASP A 555 52.53 0.51 22.36
CA ASP A 555 53.40 0.86 23.51
C ASP A 555 52.61 1.62 24.59
N GLY A 556 53.22 1.93 25.68
CA GLY A 556 52.67 2.73 26.76
C GLY A 556 53.50 2.71 28.04
N SER A 557 52.91 3.15 29.14
CA SER A 557 53.48 3.01 30.47
C SER A 557 52.39 2.97 31.54
N TYR A 558 52.69 2.40 32.69
CA TYR A 558 51.77 2.31 33.81
C TYR A 558 52.46 2.74 35.11
N HIS A 559 51.66 3.09 36.09
CA HIS A 559 52.09 3.39 37.45
C HIS A 559 51.55 2.33 38.40
N PRO A 560 52.39 1.68 39.24
CA PRO A 560 51.94 0.54 40.05
C PRO A 560 50.77 0.81 41.01
N VAL A 561 50.57 2.07 41.41
CA VAL A 561 49.54 2.47 42.38
C VAL A 561 48.39 3.26 41.70
N ASP A 562 48.70 4.13 40.73
CA ASP A 562 47.75 5.10 40.17
C ASP A 562 47.11 4.62 38.85
N SER A 563 47.54 3.47 38.31
CA SER A 563 46.94 2.91 37.09
C SER A 563 45.73 2.04 37.40
N ASN A 564 44.65 2.27 36.68
CA ASN A 564 43.42 1.52 36.71
C ASN A 564 42.72 1.54 35.33
N ASP A 565 41.69 0.72 35.19
CA ASP A 565 40.92 0.60 33.93
C ASP A 565 40.40 1.94 33.42
N MET A 566 39.85 2.77 34.30
CA MET A 566 39.34 4.09 33.94
C MET A 566 40.44 4.99 33.37
N SER A 567 41.65 4.94 33.95
CA SER A 567 42.78 5.75 33.46
C SER A 567 43.24 5.32 32.08
N PHE A 568 43.23 4.03 31.75
CA PHE A 568 43.55 3.50 30.44
C PHE A 568 42.46 3.76 29.42
N GLN A 569 41.16 3.69 29.79
CA GLN A 569 40.06 4.13 28.95
C GLN A 569 40.20 5.61 28.58
N MET A 570 40.54 6.46 29.54
CA MET A 570 40.75 7.90 29.29
C MET A 570 41.98 8.14 28.41
N ALA A 571 43.09 7.42 28.62
CA ALA A 571 44.26 7.49 27.78
C ALA A 571 43.95 7.10 26.31
N ALA A 572 43.20 6.03 26.11
CA ALA A 572 42.72 5.60 24.79
C ALA A 572 41.88 6.67 24.10
N ARG A 573 40.93 7.29 24.82
CA ARG A 573 40.12 8.41 24.29
C ARG A 573 40.97 9.63 23.95
N LEU A 574 42.02 9.93 24.70
CA LEU A 574 42.96 11.01 24.38
C LEU A 574 43.79 10.68 23.13
N ALA A 575 44.24 9.43 22.96
CA ALA A 575 44.92 8.97 21.76
C ALA A 575 43.99 9.12 20.54
N TYR A 576 42.72 8.70 20.64
CA TYR A 576 41.72 8.87 19.60
C TYR A 576 41.58 10.35 19.21
N LYS A 577 41.36 11.24 20.17
CA LYS A 577 41.18 12.69 19.90
C LYS A 577 42.44 13.31 19.27
N ALA A 578 43.61 12.85 19.58
CA ALA A 578 44.86 13.34 18.98
C ALA A 578 45.14 12.74 17.62
N GLY A 579 44.78 11.45 17.40
CA GLY A 579 45.12 10.70 16.18
C GLY A 579 44.17 10.89 15.03
N ILE A 580 42.87 10.82 15.28
CA ILE A 580 41.88 10.85 14.21
C ILE A 580 41.97 12.11 13.33
N PRO A 581 42.12 13.34 13.85
CA PRO A 581 42.31 14.52 13.00
C PRO A 581 43.54 14.44 12.08
N GLN A 582 44.62 13.77 12.53
CA GLN A 582 45.86 13.60 11.73
C GLN A 582 45.75 12.48 10.70
N ALA A 583 44.83 11.51 10.95
CA ALA A 583 44.56 10.36 10.10
C ALA A 583 43.77 10.71 8.80
N GLY A 584 43.41 11.97 8.59
CA GLY A 584 42.64 12.42 7.46
C GLY A 584 41.17 11.90 7.50
N PRO A 585 40.41 12.35 8.47
CA PRO A 585 39.03 11.85 8.61
C PRO A 585 38.15 12.23 7.39
N ALA A 586 37.26 11.34 7.03
CA ALA A 586 36.33 11.47 5.90
C ALA A 586 34.92 11.12 6.33
N ILE A 587 33.92 11.67 5.63
CA ILE A 587 32.52 11.30 5.78
C ILE A 587 32.17 10.23 4.75
N LEU A 588 31.46 9.20 5.17
CA LEU A 588 30.87 8.19 4.33
C LEU A 588 29.36 8.44 4.23
N GLU A 589 28.85 8.45 3.01
CA GLU A 589 27.43 8.55 2.73
C GLU A 589 26.84 7.15 2.47
N PRO A 590 25.64 6.85 2.99
CA PRO A 590 24.97 5.59 2.68
C PRO A 590 24.41 5.62 1.27
N ILE A 591 24.76 4.59 0.49
CA ILE A 591 24.25 4.33 -0.85
C ILE A 591 23.19 3.24 -0.75
N GLY A 592 22.11 3.39 -1.47
CA GLY A 592 21.07 2.39 -1.56
C GLY A 592 20.90 1.84 -2.96
N SER A 593 20.48 0.58 -3.04
CA SER A 593 20.05 -0.08 -4.26
C SER A 593 18.60 0.35 -4.55
N LEU A 594 18.42 0.94 -5.72
CA LEU A 594 17.13 1.42 -6.24
C LEU A 594 16.72 0.56 -7.42
N LYS A 595 15.49 0.03 -7.39
CA LYS A 595 14.85 -0.63 -8.51
C LYS A 595 13.57 0.12 -8.84
N VAL A 596 13.45 0.59 -10.08
CA VAL A 596 12.30 1.39 -10.54
C VAL A 596 11.63 0.69 -11.71
N ILE A 597 10.35 0.37 -11.58
CA ILE A 597 9.54 -0.19 -12.66
C ILE A 597 8.70 0.93 -13.26
N VAL A 598 8.87 1.16 -14.56
CA VAL A 598 8.16 2.21 -15.31
C VAL A 598 7.83 1.76 -16.72
N PRO A 599 6.83 2.38 -17.38
CA PRO A 599 6.63 2.19 -18.81
C PRO A 599 7.91 2.56 -19.59
N ASP A 600 8.16 1.85 -20.69
CA ASP A 600 9.37 2.01 -21.51
C ASP A 600 9.60 3.45 -21.96
N ASP A 601 8.54 4.19 -22.27
CA ASP A 601 8.59 5.60 -22.70
C ASP A 601 9.14 6.54 -21.62
N HIS A 602 9.10 6.14 -20.34
CA HIS A 602 9.57 6.93 -19.19
C HIS A 602 10.97 6.54 -18.70
N THR A 603 11.59 5.51 -19.26
CA THR A 603 12.91 5.02 -18.79
C THR A 603 13.99 6.10 -18.92
N GLY A 604 13.95 6.90 -19.98
CA GLY A 604 14.88 8.03 -20.18
C GLY A 604 14.76 9.10 -19.10
N ASP A 605 13.55 9.43 -18.67
CA ASP A 605 13.28 10.40 -17.61
C ASP A 605 13.85 9.91 -16.27
N ILE A 606 13.67 8.61 -15.99
CA ILE A 606 14.17 7.99 -14.74
C ILE A 606 15.69 7.96 -14.72
N ILE A 607 16.34 7.59 -15.83
CA ILE A 607 17.82 7.65 -15.96
C ILE A 607 18.31 9.07 -15.72
N GLY A 608 17.61 10.06 -16.28
CA GLY A 608 17.91 11.48 -16.07
C GLY A 608 17.76 11.92 -14.62
N ASP A 609 16.71 11.49 -13.93
CA ASP A 609 16.46 11.81 -12.51
C ASP A 609 17.49 11.13 -11.59
N VAL A 610 17.82 9.86 -11.83
CA VAL A 610 18.87 9.12 -11.11
C VAL A 610 20.23 9.85 -11.24
N ASN A 611 20.59 10.28 -12.43
CA ASN A 611 21.85 11.03 -12.64
C ASN A 611 21.84 12.37 -11.90
N LYS A 612 20.73 13.12 -11.89
CA LYS A 612 20.61 14.37 -11.12
C LYS A 612 20.78 14.13 -9.61
N ARG A 613 20.37 12.96 -9.11
CA ARG A 613 20.50 12.53 -7.72
C ARG A 613 21.86 11.92 -7.41
N ARG A 614 22.87 12.15 -8.24
CA ARG A 614 24.22 11.58 -8.09
C ARG A 614 24.23 10.05 -8.12
N GLY A 615 23.16 9.43 -8.60
CA GLY A 615 23.04 7.98 -8.72
C GLY A 615 23.78 7.43 -9.94
N ARG A 616 24.01 6.13 -9.91
CA ARG A 616 24.64 5.37 -10.99
C ARG A 616 23.69 4.26 -11.45
N VAL A 617 23.26 4.34 -12.71
CA VAL A 617 22.43 3.28 -13.32
C VAL A 617 23.32 2.05 -13.55
N LEU A 618 22.87 0.89 -13.08
CA LEU A 618 23.56 -0.39 -13.21
C LEU A 618 23.05 -1.21 -14.39
N GLY A 619 21.75 -1.15 -14.66
CA GLY A 619 21.12 -1.91 -15.71
C GLY A 619 19.68 -1.48 -15.97
N MET A 620 19.15 -2.00 -17.07
CA MET A 620 17.75 -1.86 -17.45
C MET A 620 17.30 -3.16 -18.11
N ASN A 621 16.23 -3.74 -17.60
CA ASN A 621 15.70 -5.03 -18.07
C ASN A 621 14.18 -4.92 -18.28
N PRO A 622 13.61 -5.59 -19.30
CA PRO A 622 12.15 -5.73 -19.41
C PRO A 622 11.60 -6.43 -18.18
N VAL A 623 10.41 -6.05 -17.73
CA VAL A 623 9.73 -6.72 -16.63
C VAL A 623 9.08 -7.99 -17.15
N GLU A 624 9.38 -9.15 -16.53
CA GLU A 624 8.80 -10.42 -16.91
C GLU A 624 7.28 -10.43 -16.66
N GLY A 625 6.51 -10.73 -17.70
CA GLY A 625 5.04 -10.75 -17.62
C GLY A 625 4.35 -9.39 -17.69
N GLU A 626 5.08 -8.30 -17.94
CA GLU A 626 4.55 -6.95 -18.13
C GLU A 626 5.07 -6.31 -19.41
N ASP A 627 4.41 -6.53 -20.51
CA ASP A 627 4.78 -5.93 -21.80
C ASP A 627 4.75 -4.40 -21.73
N GLY A 628 5.79 -3.76 -22.28
CA GLY A 628 5.91 -2.30 -22.31
C GLY A 628 6.39 -1.68 -20.98
N TYR A 629 6.90 -2.49 -20.04
CA TYR A 629 7.51 -2.02 -18.80
C TYR A 629 8.95 -2.48 -18.65
N SER A 630 9.79 -1.59 -18.13
CA SER A 630 11.19 -1.86 -17.82
C SER A 630 11.49 -1.62 -16.33
N GLU A 631 12.37 -2.46 -15.78
CA GLU A 631 13.00 -2.25 -14.47
C GLU A 631 14.35 -1.58 -14.68
N VAL A 632 14.52 -0.41 -14.07
CA VAL A 632 15.81 0.33 -14.02
C VAL A 632 16.45 0.06 -12.67
N GLU A 633 17.65 -0.54 -12.68
CA GLU A 633 18.44 -0.78 -11.47
C GLU A 633 19.53 0.31 -11.35
N ALA A 634 19.65 0.88 -10.16
CA ALA A 634 20.62 1.95 -9.89
C ALA A 634 21.08 1.94 -8.42
N GLU A 635 22.24 2.54 -8.19
CA GLU A 635 22.73 2.93 -6.87
C GLU A 635 22.54 4.43 -6.69
N VAL A 636 21.94 4.84 -5.58
CA VAL A 636 21.65 6.25 -5.30
C VAL A 636 21.95 6.58 -3.84
N PRO A 637 22.59 7.75 -3.55
CA PRO A 637 22.75 8.21 -2.17
C PRO A 637 21.41 8.37 -1.45
N MET A 638 21.30 7.84 -0.24
CA MET A 638 20.06 7.93 0.55
C MET A 638 19.60 9.37 0.80
N SER A 639 20.55 10.30 0.88
CA SER A 639 20.28 11.74 1.05
C SER A 639 19.45 12.35 -0.08
N GLU A 640 19.46 11.76 -1.28
CA GLU A 640 18.79 12.25 -2.49
C GLU A 640 17.40 11.61 -2.69
N MET A 641 16.97 10.69 -1.82
CA MET A 641 15.76 9.90 -2.02
C MET A 641 14.50 10.47 -1.38
N HIS A 642 14.60 11.54 -0.58
CA HIS A 642 13.49 12.05 0.23
C HIS A 642 12.24 12.48 -0.56
N ASP A 643 12.41 12.98 -1.78
CA ASP A 643 11.34 13.44 -2.69
C ASP A 643 11.15 12.54 -3.92
N PHE A 644 11.88 11.41 -3.99
CA PHE A 644 11.87 10.53 -5.16
C PHE A 644 10.46 9.99 -5.46
N THR A 645 9.67 9.65 -4.44
CA THR A 645 8.27 9.21 -4.60
C THR A 645 7.43 10.24 -5.38
N THR A 646 7.55 11.51 -5.02
CA THR A 646 6.81 12.60 -5.66
C THR A 646 7.31 12.85 -7.09
N SER A 647 8.65 12.84 -7.28
CA SER A 647 9.28 12.98 -8.60
C SER A 647 8.86 11.87 -9.55
N LEU A 648 8.95 10.62 -9.12
CA LEU A 648 8.56 9.44 -9.90
C LEU A 648 7.09 9.49 -10.32
N ARG A 649 6.19 9.82 -9.39
CA ARG A 649 4.75 9.94 -9.70
C ARG A 649 4.46 11.06 -10.68
N SER A 650 5.15 12.19 -10.55
CA SER A 650 4.97 13.32 -11.46
C SER A 650 5.46 12.98 -12.87
N SER A 651 6.65 12.40 -13.02
CA SER A 651 7.23 12.05 -14.33
C SER A 651 6.49 10.93 -15.03
N THR A 652 5.97 9.93 -14.29
CA THR A 652 5.29 8.75 -14.86
C THR A 652 3.76 8.83 -14.77
N GLN A 653 3.21 9.97 -14.36
CA GLN A 653 1.77 10.15 -14.09
C GLN A 653 1.22 9.13 -13.07
N GLY A 654 2.08 8.64 -12.17
CA GLY A 654 1.73 7.64 -11.17
C GLY A 654 1.81 6.18 -11.65
N ARG A 655 2.33 5.91 -12.85
CA ARG A 655 2.54 4.53 -13.36
C ARG A 655 3.74 3.86 -12.72
N GLY A 656 4.76 4.64 -12.38
CA GLY A 656 5.99 4.11 -11.81
C GLY A 656 5.83 3.59 -10.37
N SER A 657 6.58 2.54 -10.06
CA SER A 657 6.77 2.02 -8.71
C SER A 657 8.26 1.80 -8.46
N PHE A 658 8.68 1.78 -7.20
CA PHE A 658 10.07 1.51 -6.87
C PHE A 658 10.21 0.81 -5.53
N THR A 659 11.35 0.16 -5.37
CA THR A 659 11.88 -0.32 -4.09
C THR A 659 13.25 0.29 -3.86
N PHE A 660 13.58 0.56 -2.60
CA PHE A 660 14.85 1.15 -2.20
C PHE A 660 15.33 0.53 -0.89
N ALA A 661 16.55 0.03 -0.87
CA ALA A 661 17.17 -0.57 0.30
C ALA A 661 18.61 -0.10 0.45
N PHE A 662 19.09 0.00 1.70
CA PHE A 662 20.51 0.27 1.97
C PHE A 662 21.36 -0.85 1.36
N ASP A 663 22.49 -0.47 0.74
CA ASP A 663 23.46 -1.40 0.16
C ASP A 663 24.83 -1.27 0.85
N HIS A 664 25.51 -0.13 0.71
CA HIS A 664 26.84 0.08 1.27
C HIS A 664 27.11 1.55 1.59
N TYR A 665 28.31 1.83 2.07
CA TYR A 665 28.82 3.18 2.31
C TYR A 665 29.88 3.57 1.30
N GLU A 666 29.80 4.80 0.75
CA GLU A 666 30.83 5.41 -0.09
C GLU A 666 31.34 6.73 0.50
N GLU A 667 32.59 7.07 0.20
CA GLU A 667 33.16 8.33 0.65
C GLU A 667 32.56 9.54 -0.05
N LEU A 668 32.02 10.48 0.74
CA LEU A 668 31.50 11.77 0.23
C LEU A 668 32.67 12.69 -0.14
N ARG A 669 32.94 12.78 -1.44
CA ARG A 669 34.11 13.53 -2.01
C ARG A 669 33.82 14.99 -2.26
N ASP A 670 32.58 15.39 -2.43
CA ASP A 670 32.19 16.77 -2.67
C ASP A 670 32.34 17.58 -1.37
N GLU A 671 33.30 18.52 -1.38
CA GLU A 671 33.60 19.35 -0.20
C GLU A 671 32.45 20.27 0.20
N THR A 672 31.62 20.72 -0.76
CA THR A 672 30.45 21.58 -0.47
C THR A 672 29.39 20.78 0.28
N LEU A 673 29.06 19.59 -0.21
CA LEU A 673 28.10 18.68 0.45
C LEU A 673 28.64 18.21 1.79
N LYS A 674 29.92 17.89 1.89
CA LYS A 674 30.57 17.50 3.16
C LYS A 674 30.44 18.59 4.21
N GLN A 675 30.69 19.86 3.85
CA GLN A 675 30.53 20.97 4.78
C GLN A 675 29.06 21.15 5.21
N ALA A 676 28.10 21.01 4.28
CA ALA A 676 26.68 21.06 4.61
C ALA A 676 26.29 19.98 5.60
N VAL A 677 26.74 18.72 5.40
CA VAL A 677 26.51 17.60 6.32
C VAL A 677 27.11 17.87 7.71
N ILE A 678 28.32 18.44 7.79
CA ILE A 678 28.97 18.79 9.06
C ILE A 678 28.20 19.90 9.79
N GLU A 679 27.71 20.91 9.07
CA GLU A 679 26.92 22.01 9.65
C GLU A 679 25.56 21.53 10.17
N GLU A 680 24.86 20.73 9.38
CA GLU A 680 23.58 20.11 9.78
C GLU A 680 23.76 19.24 11.03
N ALA A 681 24.77 18.38 11.07
CA ALA A 681 25.08 17.56 12.22
C ALA A 681 25.35 18.37 13.51
N LYS A 682 26.05 19.51 13.40
CA LYS A 682 26.30 20.40 14.54
C LYS A 682 25.02 21.05 15.06
N GLN A 683 24.09 21.43 14.16
CA GLN A 683 22.82 22.03 14.54
C GLN A 683 21.99 21.06 15.42
N TRP A 684 21.72 19.84 14.93
CA TRP A 684 20.90 18.90 15.67
C TRP A 684 21.57 18.37 16.96
N MET A 685 22.91 18.28 17.01
CA MET A 685 23.63 17.95 18.27
C MET A 685 23.51 19.07 19.32
N THR A 686 23.24 20.29 18.92
CA THR A 686 23.00 21.41 19.84
C THR A 686 21.59 21.36 20.37
N GLU A 687 20.61 21.09 19.49
CA GLU A 687 19.20 20.91 19.84
C GLU A 687 18.97 19.74 20.83
N GLU A 688 19.71 18.65 20.70
CA GLU A 688 19.65 17.50 21.65
C GLU A 688 20.20 17.83 23.05
N LYS A 689 20.94 18.91 23.22
CA LYS A 689 21.52 19.31 24.51
C LYS A 689 20.68 20.34 25.27
N GLU A 690 19.74 21.00 24.60
CA GLU A 690 18.76 21.89 25.18
C GLU A 690 17.46 21.15 25.56
#